data_53b3851b9742e0acc859951fd37f7c48
#
_entry.id   53b3851b9742e0acc859951fd37f7c48
#
_cell.length_a   1.000
_cell.length_b   1.000
_cell.length_c   1.000
_cell.angle_alpha   90.00
_cell.angle_beta   90.00
_cell.angle_gamma   90.00
#
_symmetry.space_group_name_H-M   'P 1'
#
loop_
_entity.id
_entity.type
_entity.pdbx_description
1 polymer ?
#
loop_
_entity_poly.entity_id
_entity_poly.type
_entity_poly.pdbx_seq_one_letter_code
_entity_poly.pdbx_strand_id
1 'polypeptide(L)'
;MDEESSDEEYSAMRLPSLIDMLKRLLEQYSDGQILKELIQNAEDGGATRIKFMFVNKHHQPSTTLQMWKGNPVHFAMKGPALCVYNDGIFTKEDWKGIAAIQRSGKENEPLKVGRFGLGFKSVFHITDTPLILSGNKLMIINPAANVYDVVITKKLRKIDEKSKKEMLDLMSGIFGFSPEVFQLQEGFNGTIFWFPLRTFESVLCKTIYDEKKIRDIFHGFTSLAPSILLFLKKIEIIEIYEKNPKIRKLFEVCLDGGDLLMLRQGRARFIQEIEPLNGQFSTRPIKNILRPKIRCEGFDWLKRETSEDEWLVINHYHGGDVSPELKKLVEDDYWPYSPYVSIAACLSKPITRGHVFCFLPLPLEGQSLTGLPVHVNGFFALSQDRHHVKWNTSEQDRNNSHPDKSIRWNQYLVKEILPQVYTNLILKLIDNEMIRSQPSTISERSQRADVVYRTLPNIEKVTENWKNLIDPIFQKMFSTACMFTKREGGLWTKLQNTIFTELKDKNMVDSVEHTYLLCGRNFSRAPEFILNAFRKHGPITFISAKHLRDELLQHPEVYSQLDLNVKLNLLHYILDNDVKCLQGLTLLPLADGNFSTFTTGRTETVYIFEDVDDMKMFPGLKSLFVKSDIGSDLYHNISCKTGIFQIKTFDF
;
A
#
# COMPACT_ATOMS: atom_id res chain seq x y z
N MET A 1 -8.63 16.79 -80.29
CA MET A 1 -7.80 16.09 -79.29
C MET A 1 -7.83 16.97 -78.07
N ASP A 2 -8.87 16.68 -77.25
CA ASP A 2 -9.10 17.43 -76.02
C ASP A 2 -8.21 16.82 -74.94
N GLU A 3 -7.30 17.61 -74.38
CA GLU A 3 -6.56 17.28 -73.19
C GLU A 3 -7.55 17.38 -71.99
N GLU A 4 -8.00 16.25 -71.51
CA GLU A 4 -8.65 16.17 -70.20
C GLU A 4 -7.63 16.56 -69.12
N SER A 5 -7.76 17.77 -68.60
CA SER A 5 -7.06 18.20 -67.41
C SER A 5 -7.59 17.41 -66.21
N SER A 6 -6.75 16.63 -65.59
CA SER A 6 -7.08 15.93 -64.32
C SER A 6 -7.27 16.98 -63.22
N ASP A 7 -8.52 17.19 -62.81
CA ASP A 7 -8.88 17.98 -61.62
C ASP A 7 -8.58 17.21 -60.30
N GLU A 8 -7.32 16.78 -60.12
CA GLU A 8 -6.85 16.24 -58.84
C GLU A 8 -6.29 17.39 -58.00
N GLU A 9 -7.10 17.87 -57.03
CA GLU A 9 -6.67 18.85 -56.04
C GLU A 9 -5.94 18.11 -54.88
N TYR A 10 -4.61 18.17 -54.86
CA TYR A 10 -3.79 17.64 -53.78
C TYR A 10 -3.77 18.63 -52.63
N SER A 11 -4.52 18.38 -51.55
CA SER A 11 -4.46 19.12 -50.31
C SER A 11 -3.60 18.40 -49.28
N ALA A 12 -2.54 19.05 -48.80
CA ALA A 12 -1.72 18.47 -47.74
C ALA A 12 -2.46 18.49 -46.38
N MET A 13 -2.49 17.37 -45.68
CA MET A 13 -2.95 17.34 -44.30
C MET A 13 -2.09 18.27 -43.44
N ARG A 14 -2.70 19.31 -42.87
CA ARG A 14 -2.00 20.21 -41.96
C ARG A 14 -1.86 19.52 -40.58
N LEU A 15 -0.62 19.46 -40.10
CA LEU A 15 -0.37 19.05 -38.71
C LEU A 15 -1.00 20.06 -37.73
N PRO A 16 -1.59 19.65 -36.62
CA PRO A 16 -2.10 20.56 -35.61
C PRO A 16 -0.97 21.45 -35.09
N SER A 17 -1.31 22.71 -34.74
CA SER A 17 -0.33 23.62 -34.15
C SER A 17 0.20 23.09 -32.81
N LEU A 18 1.41 23.52 -32.42
CA LEU A 18 1.97 23.20 -31.11
C LEU A 18 1.01 23.55 -29.98
N ILE A 19 0.35 24.69 -30.06
CA ILE A 19 -0.63 25.16 -29.08
C ILE A 19 -1.83 24.21 -29.03
N ASP A 20 -2.37 23.76 -30.16
CA ASP A 20 -3.49 22.82 -30.19
C ASP A 20 -3.12 21.45 -29.61
N MET A 21 -1.89 20.99 -29.88
CA MET A 21 -1.37 19.74 -29.28
C MET A 21 -1.25 19.86 -27.77
N LEU A 22 -0.73 20.98 -27.26
CA LEU A 22 -0.64 21.21 -25.81
C LEU A 22 -2.02 21.35 -25.17
N LYS A 23 -2.99 22.03 -25.77
CA LYS A 23 -4.37 22.12 -25.28
C LYS A 23 -5.00 20.74 -25.10
N ARG A 24 -4.94 19.90 -26.13
CA ARG A 24 -5.47 18.51 -26.05
C ARG A 24 -4.81 17.70 -24.93
N LEU A 25 -3.53 17.90 -24.70
CA LEU A 25 -2.81 17.25 -23.62
C LEU A 25 -3.31 17.76 -22.27
N LEU A 26 -3.50 19.06 -22.09
CA LEU A 26 -4.01 19.64 -20.86
C LEU A 26 -5.46 19.25 -20.57
N GLU A 27 -6.27 18.97 -21.58
CA GLU A 27 -7.61 18.40 -21.42
C GLU A 27 -7.59 16.95 -20.88
N GLN A 28 -6.57 16.18 -21.22
CA GLN A 28 -6.43 14.78 -20.81
C GLN A 28 -5.78 14.60 -19.41
N TYR A 29 -4.97 15.56 -18.97
CA TYR A 29 -4.24 15.49 -17.69
C TYR A 29 -4.79 16.52 -16.71
N SER A 30 -5.09 16.08 -15.49
CA SER A 30 -5.47 17.01 -14.42
C SER A 30 -4.24 17.72 -13.83
N ASP A 31 -4.44 18.94 -13.31
CA ASP A 31 -3.41 19.72 -12.63
C ASP A 31 -2.88 19.05 -11.34
N GLY A 32 -3.68 18.22 -10.68
CA GLY A 32 -3.27 17.42 -9.52
C GLY A 32 -2.15 16.42 -9.80
N GLN A 33 -1.80 16.13 -11.07
CA GLN A 33 -0.71 15.24 -11.44
C GLN A 33 0.66 15.94 -11.52
N ILE A 34 0.71 17.27 -11.54
CA ILE A 34 1.95 18.03 -11.79
C ILE A 34 3.08 17.65 -10.83
N LEU A 35 2.81 17.60 -9.52
CA LEU A 35 3.85 17.26 -8.55
C LEU A 35 4.35 15.82 -8.73
N LYS A 36 3.47 14.88 -9.03
CA LYS A 36 3.84 13.49 -9.28
C LYS A 36 4.72 13.35 -10.51
N GLU A 37 4.38 14.02 -11.60
CA GLU A 37 5.17 14.01 -12.84
C GLU A 37 6.57 14.62 -12.62
N LEU A 38 6.68 15.69 -11.82
CA LEU A 38 7.97 16.28 -11.47
C LEU A 38 8.81 15.38 -10.56
N ILE A 39 8.18 14.65 -9.62
CA ILE A 39 8.84 13.63 -8.80
C ILE A 39 9.35 12.49 -9.69
N GLN A 40 8.52 12.02 -10.62
CA GLN A 40 8.89 10.97 -11.56
C GLN A 40 10.07 11.37 -12.45
N ASN A 41 10.09 12.60 -12.97
CA ASN A 41 11.20 13.11 -13.75
C ASN A 41 12.50 13.24 -12.93
N ALA A 42 12.40 13.66 -11.67
CA ALA A 42 13.53 13.72 -10.74
C ALA A 42 14.06 12.30 -10.43
N GLU A 43 13.19 11.34 -10.17
CA GLU A 43 13.52 9.92 -9.97
C GLU A 43 14.26 9.33 -11.17
N ASP A 44 13.74 9.55 -12.39
CA ASP A 44 14.36 9.12 -13.65
C ASP A 44 15.70 9.82 -13.92
N GLY A 45 15.84 11.08 -13.48
CA GLY A 45 17.07 11.87 -13.53
C GLY A 45 18.10 11.51 -12.45
N GLY A 46 17.78 10.56 -11.58
CA GLY A 46 18.70 10.06 -10.55
C GLY A 46 18.77 10.90 -9.29
N ALA A 47 17.82 11.79 -9.06
CA ALA A 47 17.74 12.60 -7.86
C ALA A 47 17.44 11.76 -6.60
N THR A 48 17.99 12.18 -5.48
CA THR A 48 17.70 11.62 -4.15
C THR A 48 16.77 12.49 -3.34
N ARG A 49 16.65 13.77 -3.71
CA ARG A 49 15.83 14.78 -3.03
C ARG A 49 15.11 15.67 -4.03
N ILE A 50 13.88 16.03 -3.67
CA ILE A 50 13.11 17.04 -4.39
C ILE A 50 12.48 18.04 -3.42
N LYS A 51 12.49 19.32 -3.76
CA LYS A 51 11.90 20.43 -3.01
C LYS A 51 10.94 21.21 -3.89
N PHE A 52 9.74 21.43 -3.41
CA PHE A 52 8.74 22.31 -4.01
C PHE A 52 8.67 23.60 -3.19
N MET A 53 8.68 24.74 -3.83
CA MET A 53 8.62 26.06 -3.19
C MET A 53 7.58 26.92 -3.88
N PHE A 54 6.56 27.34 -3.14
CA PHE A 54 5.65 28.39 -3.57
C PHE A 54 6.25 29.76 -3.22
N VAL A 55 6.48 30.61 -4.23
CA VAL A 55 6.95 31.99 -4.07
C VAL A 55 5.79 32.94 -4.30
N ASN A 56 5.36 33.66 -3.26
CA ASN A 56 4.25 34.61 -3.35
C ASN A 56 4.70 35.94 -3.96
N LYS A 57 3.75 36.65 -4.60
CA LYS A 57 3.94 37.90 -5.33
C LYS A 57 4.64 39.03 -4.52
N HIS A 58 4.44 39.05 -3.21
CA HIS A 58 4.92 40.14 -2.35
C HIS A 58 6.43 40.10 -2.03
N HIS A 59 7.16 39.07 -2.47
CA HIS A 59 8.57 38.88 -2.10
C HIS A 59 9.49 38.66 -3.29
N GLN A 60 9.18 39.30 -4.39
CA GLN A 60 10.05 39.28 -5.55
C GLN A 60 11.33 40.06 -5.28
N PRO A 61 12.49 39.53 -5.72
CA PRO A 61 13.70 40.35 -5.77
C PRO A 61 13.43 41.58 -6.66
N SER A 62 13.90 42.71 -6.21
CA SER A 62 13.81 43.99 -6.95
C SER A 62 14.65 44.02 -8.22
N THR A 63 15.48 43.01 -8.45
CA THR A 63 16.40 42.87 -9.59
C THR A 63 15.69 42.41 -10.84
N THR A 64 15.72 43.27 -11.81
CA THR A 64 15.30 43.02 -13.21
C THR A 64 16.42 42.29 -13.91
N LEU A 65 16.23 41.00 -14.25
CA LEU A 65 17.17 40.30 -15.12
C LEU A 65 17.27 41.02 -16.46
N GLN A 66 18.28 41.87 -16.64
CA GLN A 66 18.53 42.63 -17.89
C GLN A 66 18.80 41.70 -19.07
N MET A 67 19.14 40.44 -18.80
CA MET A 67 19.48 39.37 -19.73
C MET A 67 18.46 39.19 -20.88
N TRP A 68 17.21 39.60 -20.65
CA TRP A 68 16.08 39.29 -21.53
C TRP A 68 15.26 40.53 -21.88
N LYS A 69 15.86 41.70 -21.93
CA LYS A 69 15.16 42.94 -22.34
C LYS A 69 14.38 42.72 -23.64
N GLY A 70 13.06 42.93 -23.56
CA GLY A 70 12.14 42.73 -24.67
C GLY A 70 11.56 41.30 -24.81
N ASN A 71 11.97 40.35 -24.00
CA ASN A 71 11.42 38.97 -24.00
C ASN A 71 10.35 38.82 -22.89
N PRO A 72 9.21 38.15 -23.12
CA PRO A 72 8.16 37.90 -22.12
C PRO A 72 8.67 37.23 -20.83
N VAL A 73 9.79 36.53 -20.88
CA VAL A 73 10.46 35.93 -19.71
C VAL A 73 10.85 36.95 -18.62
N HIS A 74 11.18 38.17 -19.03
CA HIS A 74 11.51 39.26 -18.10
C HIS A 74 10.34 39.58 -17.14
N PHE A 75 9.10 39.48 -17.61
CA PHE A 75 7.90 39.65 -16.80
C PHE A 75 7.55 38.40 -16.02
N ALA A 76 7.83 37.22 -16.57
CA ALA A 76 7.49 35.93 -15.99
C ALA A 76 8.24 35.68 -14.67
N MET A 77 9.49 36.14 -14.53
CA MET A 77 10.24 36.00 -13.26
C MET A 77 9.80 36.98 -12.16
N LYS A 78 8.88 37.88 -12.44
CA LYS A 78 8.34 38.87 -11.47
C LYS A 78 7.02 38.46 -10.82
N GLY A 79 6.33 37.44 -11.33
CA GLY A 79 5.05 36.96 -10.83
C GLY A 79 5.19 35.92 -9.71
N PRO A 80 4.09 35.53 -9.05
CA PRO A 80 4.11 34.37 -8.18
C PRO A 80 4.55 33.15 -8.98
N ALA A 81 5.30 32.23 -8.34
CA ALA A 81 5.89 31.09 -9.04
C ALA A 81 5.85 29.84 -8.18
N LEU A 82 5.72 28.68 -8.85
CA LEU A 82 6.10 27.41 -8.27
C LEU A 82 7.53 27.10 -8.72
N CYS A 83 8.43 26.98 -7.74
CA CYS A 83 9.82 26.59 -8.01
C CYS A 83 10.05 25.16 -7.52
N VAL A 84 10.83 24.39 -8.29
CA VAL A 84 11.13 23.01 -7.94
C VAL A 84 12.63 22.77 -8.07
N TYR A 85 13.22 22.21 -7.03
CA TYR A 85 14.63 21.80 -7.01
C TYR A 85 14.74 20.30 -6.85
N ASN A 86 15.65 19.68 -7.57
CA ASN A 86 16.16 18.35 -7.26
C ASN A 86 17.68 18.29 -7.47
N ASP A 87 18.34 17.32 -6.82
CA ASP A 87 19.81 17.14 -6.85
C ASP A 87 20.31 16.34 -8.08
N GLY A 88 19.42 15.94 -9.00
CA GLY A 88 19.78 15.32 -10.27
C GLY A 88 20.22 16.37 -11.32
N ILE A 89 21.13 15.97 -12.21
CA ILE A 89 21.62 16.82 -13.32
C ILE A 89 21.14 16.24 -14.65
N PHE A 90 20.63 17.09 -15.52
CA PHE A 90 20.14 16.67 -16.84
C PHE A 90 21.28 16.15 -17.73
N THR A 91 21.04 14.98 -18.30
CA THR A 91 21.85 14.42 -19.39
C THR A 91 21.59 15.12 -20.72
N LYS A 92 22.32 14.76 -21.75
CA LYS A 92 22.05 15.26 -23.12
C LYS A 92 20.69 14.80 -23.62
N GLU A 93 20.29 13.60 -23.25
CA GLU A 93 19.03 12.95 -23.59
C GLU A 93 17.85 13.66 -22.91
N ASP A 94 17.99 14.02 -21.63
CA ASP A 94 16.97 14.78 -20.89
C ASP A 94 16.71 16.15 -21.53
N TRP A 95 17.76 16.87 -21.93
CA TRP A 95 17.63 18.14 -22.63
C TRP A 95 16.89 18.03 -23.97
N LYS A 96 17.13 16.94 -24.73
CA LYS A 96 16.41 16.65 -25.98
C LYS A 96 14.96 16.26 -25.69
N GLY A 97 14.71 15.41 -24.69
CA GLY A 97 13.38 14.94 -24.33
C GLY A 97 12.44 16.05 -23.85
N ILE A 98 12.96 17.02 -23.10
CA ILE A 98 12.16 18.16 -22.63
C ILE A 98 11.75 19.10 -23.78
N ALA A 99 12.64 19.29 -24.76
CA ALA A 99 12.37 20.11 -25.93
C ALA A 99 11.45 19.39 -26.95
N ALA A 100 11.41 18.07 -26.96
CA ALA A 100 10.58 17.30 -27.89
C ALA A 100 9.12 17.23 -27.39
N ILE A 101 8.18 17.29 -28.38
CA ILE A 101 6.76 17.04 -28.14
C ILE A 101 6.47 15.63 -28.63
N GLN A 102 5.84 14.79 -27.81
CA GLN A 102 5.42 13.41 -28.14
C GLN A 102 6.55 12.37 -28.36
N ARG A 103 7.83 12.69 -28.22
CA ARG A 103 8.90 11.69 -28.22
C ARG A 103 9.60 11.67 -26.87
N SER A 104 9.58 10.53 -26.23
CA SER A 104 10.41 10.26 -25.06
C SER A 104 11.73 9.64 -25.55
N GLY A 105 12.88 10.20 -25.16
CA GLY A 105 14.16 9.51 -25.35
C GLY A 105 14.27 8.21 -24.54
N LYS A 106 13.24 7.89 -23.74
CA LYS A 106 13.16 6.76 -22.79
C LYS A 106 12.28 5.60 -23.30
N GLU A 107 11.81 5.64 -24.56
CA GLU A 107 10.93 4.60 -25.13
C GLU A 107 11.54 3.20 -25.05
N ASN A 108 12.87 3.11 -25.17
CA ASN A 108 13.63 1.86 -25.13
C ASN A 108 14.15 1.50 -23.73
N GLU A 109 13.75 2.23 -22.68
CA GLU A 109 14.16 1.98 -21.29
C GLU A 109 12.98 1.44 -20.47
N PRO A 110 12.77 0.10 -20.44
CA PRO A 110 11.55 -0.51 -19.88
C PRO A 110 11.41 -0.34 -18.36
N LEU A 111 12.46 0.07 -17.66
CA LEU A 111 12.43 0.33 -16.21
C LEU A 111 12.19 1.80 -15.85
N LYS A 112 12.20 2.72 -16.83
CA LYS A 112 11.87 4.13 -16.61
C LYS A 112 10.36 4.35 -16.70
N VAL A 113 9.84 5.18 -15.83
CA VAL A 113 8.40 5.45 -15.70
C VAL A 113 7.94 6.51 -16.72
N GLY A 114 8.77 7.52 -16.98
CA GLY A 114 8.49 8.66 -17.87
C GLY A 114 8.61 8.38 -19.36
N ARG A 115 8.31 7.18 -19.85
CA ARG A 115 8.54 6.73 -21.24
C ARG A 115 7.79 7.48 -22.32
N PHE A 116 6.69 8.13 -21.99
CA PHE A 116 5.76 8.66 -23.01
C PHE A 116 6.00 10.13 -23.36
N GLY A 117 6.99 10.82 -22.75
CA GLY A 117 7.38 12.18 -23.09
C GLY A 117 6.32 13.28 -22.82
N LEU A 118 5.22 12.92 -22.16
CA LEU A 118 4.09 13.81 -21.94
C LEU A 118 4.08 14.46 -20.55
N GLY A 119 4.67 13.80 -19.56
CA GLY A 119 4.56 14.18 -18.14
C GLY A 119 5.04 15.60 -17.82
N PHE A 120 6.22 15.99 -18.35
CA PHE A 120 6.69 17.37 -18.15
C PHE A 120 5.72 18.42 -18.72
N LYS A 121 4.99 18.09 -19.81
CA LYS A 121 4.07 19.05 -20.44
C LYS A 121 2.87 19.41 -19.55
N SER A 122 2.60 18.63 -18.51
CA SER A 122 1.56 18.96 -17.50
C SER A 122 1.84 20.29 -16.79
N VAL A 123 3.11 20.76 -16.74
CA VAL A 123 3.44 22.07 -16.14
C VAL A 123 2.77 23.25 -16.86
N PHE A 124 2.38 23.05 -18.12
CA PHE A 124 1.63 24.08 -18.87
C PHE A 124 0.21 24.30 -18.35
N HIS A 125 -0.28 23.51 -17.39
CA HIS A 125 -1.45 23.90 -16.60
C HIS A 125 -1.18 25.16 -15.82
N ILE A 126 -0.03 25.28 -15.17
CA ILE A 126 0.27 26.38 -14.22
C ILE A 126 1.07 27.53 -14.82
N THR A 127 1.82 27.27 -15.90
CA THR A 127 2.73 28.25 -16.49
C THR A 127 2.67 28.23 -18.02
N ASP A 128 2.91 29.38 -18.64
CA ASP A 128 3.07 29.49 -20.10
C ASP A 128 4.55 29.45 -20.52
N THR A 129 5.47 29.75 -19.62
CA THR A 129 6.90 29.90 -19.91
C THR A 129 7.75 29.24 -18.81
N PRO A 130 7.84 27.90 -18.78
CA PRO A 130 8.74 27.23 -17.86
C PRO A 130 10.21 27.55 -18.14
N LEU A 131 10.97 27.82 -17.07
CA LEU A 131 12.41 28.02 -17.10
C LEU A 131 13.09 26.86 -16.37
N ILE A 132 14.19 26.35 -16.93
CA ILE A 132 14.92 25.19 -16.41
C ILE A 132 16.40 25.52 -16.35
N LEU A 133 17.01 25.38 -15.19
CA LEU A 133 18.45 25.43 -14.98
C LEU A 133 18.94 24.06 -14.54
N SER A 134 19.89 23.47 -15.29
CA SER A 134 20.55 22.24 -14.87
C SER A 134 21.96 22.18 -15.36
N GLY A 135 22.89 21.82 -14.50
CA GLY A 135 24.31 21.83 -14.82
C GLY A 135 24.74 23.21 -15.35
N ASN A 136 25.29 23.23 -16.55
CA ASN A 136 25.82 24.45 -17.18
C ASN A 136 24.88 25.08 -18.22
N LYS A 137 23.58 24.73 -18.23
CA LYS A 137 22.61 25.21 -19.22
C LYS A 137 21.36 25.77 -18.57
N LEU A 138 20.84 26.82 -19.20
CA LEU A 138 19.54 27.41 -18.92
C LEU A 138 18.66 27.26 -20.17
N MET A 139 17.43 26.77 -19.98
CA MET A 139 16.42 26.64 -21.05
C MET A 139 15.15 27.37 -20.65
N ILE A 140 14.52 27.98 -21.64
CA ILE A 140 13.22 28.64 -21.55
C ILE A 140 12.35 28.10 -22.66
N ILE A 141 11.12 27.74 -22.36
CA ILE A 141 10.15 27.27 -23.33
C ILE A 141 8.98 28.24 -23.36
N ASN A 142 8.67 28.78 -24.57
CA ASN A 142 7.53 29.66 -24.80
C ASN A 142 6.74 29.20 -26.02
N PRO A 143 5.72 28.35 -25.86
CA PRO A 143 4.94 27.82 -26.98
C PRO A 143 4.20 28.88 -27.81
N ALA A 144 3.95 30.06 -27.25
CA ALA A 144 3.29 31.18 -27.92
C ALA A 144 4.26 32.06 -28.74
N ALA A 145 5.57 31.82 -28.67
CA ALA A 145 6.56 32.54 -29.47
C ALA A 145 6.57 32.08 -30.93
N ASN A 146 7.27 32.84 -31.78
CA ASN A 146 7.54 32.42 -33.16
C ASN A 146 8.28 31.07 -33.17
N VAL A 147 8.11 30.30 -34.24
CA VAL A 147 8.60 28.90 -34.35
C VAL A 147 10.09 28.74 -33.99
N TYR A 148 10.92 29.73 -34.25
CA TYR A 148 12.36 29.71 -33.95
C TYR A 148 12.71 30.06 -32.50
N ASP A 149 11.76 30.63 -31.72
CA ASP A 149 11.98 31.12 -30.35
C ASP A 149 11.21 30.30 -29.31
N VAL A 150 10.58 29.20 -29.73
CA VAL A 150 9.81 28.32 -28.80
C VAL A 150 10.68 27.75 -27.69
N VAL A 151 11.90 27.34 -28.02
CA VAL A 151 12.87 26.79 -27.07
C VAL A 151 14.19 27.53 -27.18
N ILE A 152 14.52 28.29 -26.14
CA ILE A 152 15.80 29.02 -26.09
C ILE A 152 16.69 28.32 -25.05
N THR A 153 17.87 27.87 -25.48
CA THR A 153 18.86 27.25 -24.58
C THR A 153 20.16 28.05 -24.61
N LYS A 154 20.65 28.43 -23.43
CA LYS A 154 21.95 29.13 -23.29
C LYS A 154 22.87 28.37 -22.32
N LYS A 155 24.18 28.32 -22.67
CA LYS A 155 25.21 27.85 -21.72
C LYS A 155 25.52 28.97 -20.73
N LEU A 156 25.64 28.67 -19.45
CA LEU A 156 25.93 29.67 -18.41
C LEU A 156 27.19 30.51 -18.69
N ARG A 157 28.24 29.91 -19.32
CA ARG A 157 29.46 30.63 -19.73
C ARG A 157 29.25 31.70 -20.80
N LYS A 158 28.10 31.69 -21.50
CA LYS A 158 27.72 32.65 -22.53
C LYS A 158 26.79 33.76 -22.00
N ILE A 159 26.48 33.72 -20.72
CA ILE A 159 25.68 34.73 -20.05
C ILE A 159 26.65 35.72 -19.41
N ASP A 160 26.40 37.01 -19.49
CA ASP A 160 27.25 38.02 -18.86
C ASP A 160 27.25 37.89 -17.33
N GLU A 161 28.35 38.26 -16.69
CA GLU A 161 28.58 38.03 -15.26
C GLU A 161 27.55 38.73 -14.37
N LYS A 162 27.08 39.94 -14.79
CA LYS A 162 26.05 40.67 -14.03
C LYS A 162 24.74 39.89 -14.02
N SER A 163 24.28 39.45 -15.18
CA SER A 163 23.04 38.67 -15.31
C SER A 163 23.14 37.30 -14.62
N LYS A 164 24.30 36.65 -14.65
CA LYS A 164 24.53 35.43 -13.89
C LYS A 164 24.38 35.68 -12.39
N LYS A 165 25.04 36.70 -11.87
CA LYS A 165 24.98 37.04 -10.44
C LYS A 165 23.55 37.33 -10.02
N GLU A 166 22.81 38.18 -10.77
CA GLU A 166 21.40 38.48 -10.49
C GLU A 166 20.51 37.22 -10.48
N MET A 167 20.69 36.32 -11.44
CA MET A 167 19.97 35.04 -11.51
C MET A 167 20.30 34.14 -10.32
N LEU A 168 21.56 34.04 -9.94
CA LEU A 168 22.01 33.20 -8.86
C LEU A 168 21.59 33.74 -7.48
N ASP A 169 21.64 35.07 -7.31
CA ASP A 169 21.12 35.73 -6.09
C ASP A 169 19.62 35.47 -5.92
N LEU A 170 18.86 35.51 -7.03
CA LEU A 170 17.45 35.18 -7.03
C LEU A 170 17.21 33.71 -6.62
N MET A 171 17.91 32.77 -7.25
CA MET A 171 17.73 31.34 -7.02
C MET A 171 18.25 30.90 -5.65
N SER A 172 19.38 31.44 -5.17
CA SER A 172 19.89 31.18 -3.83
C SER A 172 18.93 31.70 -2.75
N GLY A 173 18.35 32.88 -2.97
CA GLY A 173 17.35 33.46 -2.07
C GLY A 173 16.03 32.67 -2.00
N ILE A 174 15.77 31.71 -2.92
CA ILE A 174 14.55 30.91 -2.91
C ILE A 174 14.72 29.66 -2.06
N PHE A 175 15.76 28.90 -2.28
CA PHE A 175 15.95 27.60 -1.60
C PHE A 175 16.89 27.67 -0.40
N GLY A 176 17.39 28.86 -0.05
CA GLY A 176 18.33 29.05 1.05
C GLY A 176 19.72 28.46 0.75
N PHE A 177 20.06 28.26 -0.51
CA PHE A 177 21.40 27.83 -0.89
C PHE A 177 22.41 28.96 -0.66
N SER A 178 23.61 28.62 -0.16
CA SER A 178 24.69 29.59 -0.18
C SER A 178 25.12 29.90 -1.63
N PRO A 179 25.55 31.13 -1.92
CA PRO A 179 26.01 31.49 -3.27
C PRO A 179 27.13 30.59 -3.81
N GLU A 180 27.89 29.96 -2.91
CA GLU A 180 28.99 29.02 -3.21
C GLU A 180 28.52 27.73 -3.90
N VAL A 181 27.26 27.33 -3.69
CA VAL A 181 26.67 26.13 -4.36
C VAL A 181 26.54 26.36 -5.86
N PHE A 182 26.53 27.64 -6.29
CA PHE A 182 26.53 28.03 -7.70
C PHE A 182 27.96 28.36 -8.15
N GLN A 183 28.87 27.39 -8.14
CA GLN A 183 30.20 27.58 -8.72
C GLN A 183 30.09 27.81 -10.23
N LEU A 184 30.11 29.08 -10.62
CA LEU A 184 29.81 29.58 -11.97
C LEU A 184 30.69 28.98 -13.07
N GLN A 185 31.89 28.48 -12.73
CA GLN A 185 32.84 27.90 -13.69
C GLN A 185 32.47 26.45 -14.05
N GLU A 186 31.91 25.69 -13.12
CA GLU A 186 31.58 24.27 -13.32
C GLU A 186 30.10 24.01 -13.58
N GLY A 187 29.20 24.95 -13.25
CA GLY A 187 27.76 24.85 -13.38
C GLY A 187 27.05 24.57 -12.06
N PHE A 188 25.76 24.46 -12.12
CA PHE A 188 24.89 24.17 -10.97
C PHE A 188 24.78 22.67 -10.73
N ASN A 189 25.07 22.23 -9.52
CA ASN A 189 24.97 20.82 -9.14
C ASN A 189 23.50 20.47 -8.75
N GLY A 190 22.68 20.24 -9.74
CA GLY A 190 21.26 19.93 -9.58
C GLY A 190 20.43 20.46 -10.73
N THR A 191 19.11 20.44 -10.55
CA THR A 191 18.14 20.99 -11.49
C THR A 191 17.14 21.88 -10.76
N ILE A 192 16.92 23.08 -11.27
CA ILE A 192 15.89 24.02 -10.84
C ILE A 192 14.91 24.24 -11.96
N PHE A 193 13.64 24.09 -11.66
CA PHE A 193 12.54 24.53 -12.49
C PHE A 193 11.94 25.77 -11.86
N TRP A 194 11.66 26.77 -12.70
CA TRP A 194 10.92 27.95 -12.32
C TRP A 194 9.68 28.04 -13.19
N PHE A 195 8.51 27.94 -12.56
CA PHE A 195 7.21 27.99 -13.21
C PHE A 195 6.47 29.27 -12.78
N PRO A 196 6.61 30.38 -13.54
CA PRO A 196 5.79 31.58 -13.28
C PRO A 196 4.32 31.18 -13.40
N LEU A 197 3.52 31.49 -12.36
CA LEU A 197 2.12 31.10 -12.38
C LEU A 197 1.35 31.93 -13.41
N ARG A 198 0.41 31.29 -14.10
CA ARG A 198 -0.51 31.96 -15.00
C ARG A 198 -1.48 32.82 -14.20
N THR A 199 -1.30 34.12 -14.22
CA THR A 199 -2.14 35.10 -13.52
C THR A 199 -3.20 35.73 -14.42
N PHE A 200 -3.17 35.47 -15.72
CA PHE A 200 -4.13 35.92 -16.75
C PHE A 200 -4.46 34.73 -17.66
N GLU A 201 -5.64 34.76 -18.26
CA GLU A 201 -5.97 33.81 -19.32
C GLU A 201 -4.96 33.92 -20.49
N SER A 202 -4.55 32.77 -20.99
CA SER A 202 -3.59 32.70 -22.11
C SER A 202 -4.15 31.90 -23.27
N VAL A 203 -3.42 31.93 -24.40
CA VAL A 203 -3.76 31.11 -25.56
C VAL A 203 -3.70 29.61 -25.25
N LEU A 204 -2.89 29.18 -24.28
CA LEU A 204 -2.74 27.77 -23.89
C LEU A 204 -3.87 27.30 -22.98
N CYS A 205 -4.23 28.08 -21.97
CA CYS A 205 -5.21 27.68 -20.97
C CYS A 205 -5.89 28.92 -20.36
N LYS A 206 -7.20 28.79 -20.11
CA LYS A 206 -7.99 29.84 -19.46
C LYS A 206 -7.89 29.80 -17.94
N THR A 207 -7.40 28.70 -17.36
CA THR A 207 -7.30 28.54 -15.91
C THR A 207 -6.20 29.45 -15.36
N ILE A 208 -6.57 30.27 -14.37
CA ILE A 208 -5.67 31.15 -13.62
C ILE A 208 -5.23 30.41 -12.36
N TYR A 209 -3.96 30.56 -11.99
CA TYR A 209 -3.39 29.97 -10.77
C TYR A 209 -3.02 31.04 -9.77
N ASP A 210 -3.63 30.97 -8.62
CA ASP A 210 -3.41 31.80 -7.45
C ASP A 210 -2.85 30.99 -6.28
N GLU A 211 -2.66 31.64 -5.15
CA GLU A 211 -2.22 31.01 -3.91
C GLU A 211 -3.15 29.89 -3.46
N LYS A 212 -4.48 30.07 -3.59
CA LYS A 212 -5.47 29.08 -3.18
C LYS A 212 -5.30 27.78 -3.97
N LYS A 213 -5.24 27.84 -5.30
CA LYS A 213 -5.05 26.65 -6.14
C LYS A 213 -3.74 25.91 -5.86
N ILE A 214 -2.64 26.65 -5.62
CA ILE A 214 -1.37 26.00 -5.24
C ILE A 214 -1.49 25.31 -3.87
N ARG A 215 -2.20 25.91 -2.93
CA ARG A 215 -2.48 25.28 -1.62
C ARG A 215 -3.32 24.01 -1.79
N ASP A 216 -4.33 24.02 -2.65
CA ASP A 216 -5.16 22.83 -2.94
C ASP A 216 -4.33 21.70 -3.55
N ILE A 217 -3.40 22.00 -4.48
CA ILE A 217 -2.46 21.03 -5.04
C ILE A 217 -1.58 20.42 -3.95
N PHE A 218 -1.03 21.23 -3.04
CA PHE A 218 -0.21 20.75 -1.94
C PHE A 218 -1.00 19.89 -0.96
N HIS A 219 -2.23 20.28 -0.60
CA HIS A 219 -3.11 19.49 0.26
C HIS A 219 -3.43 18.11 -0.37
N GLY A 220 -3.78 18.09 -1.65
CA GLY A 220 -4.02 16.84 -2.37
C GLY A 220 -2.81 15.91 -2.36
N PHE A 221 -1.61 16.48 -2.51
CA PHE A 221 -0.36 15.72 -2.46
C PHE A 221 -0.09 15.12 -1.08
N THR A 222 -0.29 15.88 0.01
CA THR A 222 0.04 15.40 1.37
C THR A 222 -0.78 14.19 1.81
N SER A 223 -1.96 13.97 1.23
CA SER A 223 -2.78 12.78 1.52
C SER A 223 -2.13 11.48 1.02
N LEU A 224 -1.34 11.53 -0.04
CA LEU A 224 -0.63 10.40 -0.67
C LEU A 224 0.79 10.21 -0.15
N ALA A 225 1.33 11.23 0.50
CA ALA A 225 2.74 11.31 0.89
C ALA A 225 3.24 10.13 1.75
N PRO A 226 2.46 9.57 2.72
CA PRO A 226 2.94 8.46 3.55
C PRO A 226 3.35 7.21 2.76
N SER A 227 2.87 7.05 1.54
CA SER A 227 3.16 5.88 0.70
C SER A 227 3.99 6.20 -0.54
N ILE A 228 4.26 7.48 -0.81
CA ILE A 228 4.86 7.90 -2.10
C ILE A 228 6.29 7.38 -2.30
N LEU A 229 7.07 7.23 -1.22
CA LEU A 229 8.46 6.77 -1.26
C LEU A 229 8.62 5.24 -1.32
N LEU A 230 7.52 4.47 -1.22
CA LEU A 230 7.57 3.00 -1.11
C LEU A 230 8.24 2.33 -2.31
N PHE A 231 7.94 2.80 -3.52
CA PHE A 231 8.34 2.15 -4.76
C PHE A 231 9.32 2.97 -5.59
N LEU A 232 9.72 4.16 -5.11
CA LEU A 232 10.76 4.94 -5.73
C LEU A 232 12.13 4.28 -5.49
N LYS A 233 13.02 4.39 -6.47
CA LYS A 233 14.31 3.68 -6.48
C LYS A 233 15.41 4.52 -5.86
N LYS A 234 15.34 5.87 -6.01
CA LYS A 234 16.40 6.81 -5.67
C LYS A 234 15.94 7.93 -4.73
N ILE A 235 14.76 8.51 -4.96
CA ILE A 235 14.25 9.59 -4.12
C ILE A 235 14.00 9.09 -2.70
N GLU A 236 14.49 9.84 -1.72
CA GLU A 236 14.42 9.55 -0.30
C GLU A 236 13.73 10.65 0.49
N ILE A 237 13.71 11.88 -0.02
CA ILE A 237 13.17 13.06 0.66
C ILE A 237 12.38 13.91 -0.31
N ILE A 238 11.17 14.29 0.10
CA ILE A 238 10.31 15.25 -0.61
C ILE A 238 9.90 16.32 0.39
N GLU A 239 10.16 17.59 0.05
CA GLU A 239 9.90 18.72 0.94
C GLU A 239 9.04 19.77 0.23
N ILE A 240 8.14 20.44 0.97
CA ILE A 240 7.33 21.56 0.49
C ILE A 240 7.65 22.79 1.34
N TYR A 241 7.85 23.90 0.67
CA TYR A 241 8.17 25.19 1.27
C TYR A 241 7.27 26.30 0.73
N GLU A 242 7.17 27.39 1.47
CA GLU A 242 6.59 28.67 1.06
C GLU A 242 7.56 29.80 1.34
N LYS A 243 7.66 30.77 0.43
CA LYS A 243 8.38 32.02 0.63
C LYS A 243 7.41 33.20 0.73
N ASN A 244 7.16 33.68 1.98
CA ASN A 244 6.25 34.77 2.28
C ASN A 244 6.52 35.42 3.67
N PRO A 245 7.30 36.47 3.85
CA PRO A 245 8.54 36.93 3.17
C PRO A 245 9.71 35.99 3.42
N LYS A 246 9.69 35.28 4.56
CA LYS A 246 10.71 34.29 4.94
C LYS A 246 10.38 32.93 4.34
N ILE A 247 11.41 32.14 4.12
CA ILE A 247 11.25 30.73 3.72
C ILE A 247 10.76 29.96 4.94
N ARG A 248 9.66 29.21 4.74
CA ARG A 248 9.07 28.32 5.75
C ARG A 248 8.91 26.94 5.15
N LYS A 249 9.32 25.90 5.88
CA LYS A 249 8.98 24.52 5.54
C LYS A 249 7.51 24.30 5.90
N LEU A 250 6.76 23.71 4.99
CA LEU A 250 5.35 23.37 5.18
C LEU A 250 5.12 21.88 5.34
N PHE A 251 5.98 21.07 4.72
CA PHE A 251 5.82 19.62 4.74
C PHE A 251 7.12 18.90 4.43
N GLU A 252 7.29 17.72 5.01
CA GLU A 252 8.36 16.78 4.69
C GLU A 252 7.84 15.34 4.72
N VAL A 253 8.24 14.55 3.74
CA VAL A 253 8.20 13.10 3.79
C VAL A 253 9.59 12.55 3.47
N CYS A 254 10.10 11.68 4.32
CA CYS A 254 11.44 11.14 4.15
C CYS A 254 11.53 9.66 4.58
N LEU A 255 12.50 8.96 3.99
CA LEU A 255 12.95 7.69 4.53
C LEU A 255 13.76 7.97 5.80
N ASP A 256 13.38 7.32 6.89
CA ASP A 256 14.02 7.49 8.20
C ASP A 256 14.56 6.16 8.74
N GLY A 257 15.49 6.24 9.70
CA GLY A 257 16.00 5.09 10.44
C GLY A 257 17.43 4.70 10.18
N GLY A 258 18.01 3.93 11.13
CA GLY A 258 19.42 3.52 11.15
C GLY A 258 19.87 2.64 9.99
N ASP A 259 18.95 2.04 9.23
CA ASP A 259 19.25 1.10 8.16
C ASP A 259 19.18 1.71 6.74
N LEU A 260 19.23 3.05 6.64
CA LEU A 260 19.11 3.74 5.34
C LEU A 260 20.19 3.29 4.34
N LEU A 261 21.40 3.01 4.82
CA LEU A 261 22.49 2.50 3.98
C LEU A 261 22.15 1.12 3.39
N MET A 262 21.63 0.20 4.20
CA MET A 262 21.20 -1.13 3.75
C MET A 262 20.04 -1.03 2.76
N LEU A 263 19.11 -0.10 2.99
CA LEU A 263 18.00 0.16 2.09
C LEU A 263 18.50 0.65 0.71
N ARG A 264 19.45 1.60 0.69
CA ARG A 264 20.10 2.11 -0.54
C ARG A 264 20.82 0.99 -1.29
N GLN A 265 21.63 0.21 -0.58
CA GLN A 265 22.37 -0.92 -1.17
C GLN A 265 21.42 -1.98 -1.72
N GLY A 266 20.35 -2.30 -0.99
CA GLY A 266 19.33 -3.25 -1.44
C GLY A 266 18.63 -2.78 -2.71
N ARG A 267 18.19 -1.51 -2.76
CA ARG A 267 17.60 -0.90 -3.97
C ARG A 267 18.58 -0.93 -5.15
N ALA A 268 19.84 -0.48 -4.94
CA ALA A 268 20.84 -0.41 -5.99
C ALA A 268 21.18 -1.81 -6.56
N ARG A 269 21.37 -2.82 -5.70
CA ARG A 269 21.64 -4.19 -6.12
C ARG A 269 20.52 -4.76 -6.97
N PHE A 270 19.27 -4.58 -6.54
CA PHE A 270 18.11 -5.06 -7.28
C PHE A 270 18.02 -4.43 -8.67
N ILE A 271 18.25 -3.12 -8.79
CA ILE A 271 18.26 -2.43 -10.09
C ILE A 271 19.40 -2.94 -10.99
N GLN A 272 20.61 -3.10 -10.44
CA GLN A 272 21.75 -3.65 -11.19
C GLN A 272 21.49 -5.06 -11.75
N GLU A 273 20.72 -5.89 -11.03
CA GLU A 273 20.38 -7.24 -11.49
C GLU A 273 19.30 -7.24 -12.59
N ILE A 274 18.33 -6.30 -12.56
CA ILE A 274 17.22 -6.30 -13.49
C ILE A 274 17.42 -5.39 -14.72
N GLU A 275 18.27 -4.37 -14.63
CA GLU A 275 18.52 -3.42 -15.72
C GLU A 275 19.05 -4.08 -17.00
N PRO A 276 20.00 -5.05 -16.95
CA PRO A 276 20.50 -5.74 -18.14
C PRO A 276 19.44 -6.59 -18.86
N LEU A 277 18.36 -6.95 -18.17
CA LEU A 277 17.29 -7.79 -18.73
C LEU A 277 16.40 -7.03 -19.72
N ASN A 278 16.50 -5.71 -19.74
CA ASN A 278 15.77 -4.83 -20.67
C ASN A 278 14.28 -5.16 -20.84
N GLY A 279 13.59 -5.47 -19.72
CA GLY A 279 12.16 -5.82 -19.72
C GLY A 279 11.85 -7.28 -20.06
N GLN A 280 12.83 -8.08 -20.43
CA GLN A 280 12.67 -9.51 -20.74
C GLN A 280 12.56 -10.35 -19.47
N PHE A 281 11.94 -11.53 -19.53
CA PHE A 281 11.94 -12.46 -18.42
C PHE A 281 13.33 -12.94 -18.05
N SER A 282 13.60 -13.01 -16.75
CA SER A 282 14.86 -13.60 -16.27
C SER A 282 14.81 -15.14 -16.25
N THR A 283 15.96 -15.79 -16.19
CA THR A 283 16.05 -17.27 -16.08
C THR A 283 15.58 -17.79 -14.73
N ARG A 284 15.53 -16.93 -13.70
CA ARG A 284 15.03 -17.21 -12.34
C ARG A 284 14.35 -15.96 -11.76
N PRO A 285 13.39 -16.11 -10.82
CA PRO A 285 12.84 -14.95 -10.15
C PRO A 285 13.90 -14.17 -9.37
N ILE A 286 13.98 -12.86 -9.58
CA ILE A 286 14.84 -11.96 -8.82
C ILE A 286 13.99 -11.26 -7.77
N LYS A 287 14.41 -11.32 -6.50
CA LYS A 287 13.62 -10.80 -5.37
C LYS A 287 14.48 -9.87 -4.52
N ASN A 288 13.84 -8.82 -4.03
CA ASN A 288 14.44 -7.92 -3.04
C ASN A 288 13.41 -7.58 -1.96
N ILE A 289 13.82 -7.67 -0.71
CA ILE A 289 12.98 -7.41 0.47
C ILE A 289 13.56 -6.19 1.18
N LEU A 290 12.72 -5.18 1.35
CA LEU A 290 13.08 -3.91 1.98
C LEU A 290 12.16 -3.62 3.17
N ARG A 291 12.71 -2.92 4.18
CA ARG A 291 11.98 -2.44 5.35
C ARG A 291 12.16 -0.93 5.51
N PRO A 292 11.54 -0.12 4.65
CA PRO A 292 11.60 1.32 4.81
C PRO A 292 10.76 1.78 5.99
N LYS A 293 11.31 2.75 6.74
CA LYS A 293 10.55 3.60 7.65
C LYS A 293 10.31 4.93 6.96
N ILE A 294 9.08 5.36 6.92
CA ILE A 294 8.67 6.62 6.28
C ILE A 294 8.13 7.54 7.33
N ARG A 295 8.81 8.68 7.50
CA ARG A 295 8.37 9.77 8.36
C ARG A 295 7.70 10.86 7.53
N CYS A 296 6.53 11.30 7.99
CA CYS A 296 5.80 12.42 7.43
C CYS A 296 5.55 13.47 8.51
N GLU A 297 5.82 14.73 8.20
CA GLU A 297 5.57 15.83 9.10
C GLU A 297 5.04 17.05 8.34
N GLY A 298 3.98 17.68 8.86
CA GLY A 298 3.40 18.88 8.29
C GLY A 298 3.46 20.04 9.26
N PHE A 299 3.68 21.25 8.73
CA PHE A 299 3.85 22.48 9.49
C PHE A 299 2.87 23.55 8.99
N ASP A 300 2.65 24.59 9.83
CA ASP A 300 1.84 25.74 9.49
C ASP A 300 0.45 25.34 8.95
N TRP A 301 0.02 25.88 7.81
CA TRP A 301 -1.29 25.57 7.23
C TRP A 301 -1.39 24.16 6.59
N LEU A 302 -0.25 23.46 6.36
CA LEU A 302 -0.20 22.03 6.05
C LEU A 302 0.01 21.14 7.28
N LYS A 303 -0.26 21.69 8.47
CA LYS A 303 -0.03 21.01 9.75
C LYS A 303 -0.71 19.65 9.80
N ARG A 304 0.07 18.63 10.13
CA ARG A 304 -0.41 17.29 10.49
C ARG A 304 0.49 16.75 11.60
N GLU A 305 -0.04 15.81 12.35
CA GLU A 305 0.78 15.10 13.34
C GLU A 305 1.91 14.35 12.64
N THR A 306 3.07 14.33 13.27
CA THR A 306 4.20 13.52 12.80
C THR A 306 3.79 12.07 12.83
N SER A 307 3.92 11.40 11.70
CA SER A 307 3.69 9.96 11.58
C SER A 307 4.95 9.28 11.09
N GLU A 308 5.28 8.17 11.73
CA GLU A 308 6.34 7.26 11.31
C GLU A 308 5.73 5.89 11.08
N ASP A 309 5.80 5.42 9.85
CA ASP A 309 5.25 4.14 9.46
C ASP A 309 6.36 3.20 9.00
N GLU A 310 6.42 2.00 9.58
CA GLU A 310 7.31 0.92 9.14
C GLU A 310 6.57 0.06 8.09
N TRP A 311 7.28 -0.29 7.03
CA TRP A 311 6.75 -1.05 5.91
C TRP A 311 7.57 -2.29 5.62
N LEU A 312 6.93 -3.32 5.08
CA LEU A 312 7.58 -4.44 4.41
C LEU A 312 7.28 -4.35 2.92
N VAL A 313 8.33 -4.19 2.10
CA VAL A 313 8.20 -4.09 0.64
C VAL A 313 8.92 -5.29 0.01
N ILE A 314 8.21 -6.02 -0.84
CA ILE A 314 8.79 -7.07 -1.66
C ILE A 314 8.78 -6.62 -3.12
N ASN A 315 9.97 -6.46 -3.68
CA ASN A 315 10.18 -6.27 -5.10
C ASN A 315 10.44 -7.63 -5.76
N HIS A 316 9.79 -7.88 -6.88
CA HIS A 316 9.88 -9.12 -7.61
C HIS A 316 9.97 -8.85 -9.10
N TYR A 317 11.02 -9.36 -9.72
CA TYR A 317 11.14 -9.45 -11.17
C TYR A 317 10.89 -10.90 -11.57
N HIS A 318 9.86 -11.11 -12.39
CA HIS A 318 9.40 -12.45 -12.73
C HIS A 318 10.31 -13.14 -13.74
N GLY A 319 10.44 -14.46 -13.60
CA GLY A 319 11.26 -15.28 -14.47
C GLY A 319 11.27 -16.76 -14.04
N GLY A 320 12.01 -17.58 -14.73
CA GLY A 320 12.06 -19.01 -14.51
C GLY A 320 10.88 -19.72 -15.22
N ASP A 321 10.01 -20.33 -14.44
CA ASP A 321 8.82 -21.03 -14.95
C ASP A 321 7.71 -20.03 -15.31
N VAL A 322 7.77 -19.49 -16.53
CA VAL A 322 6.81 -18.54 -17.08
C VAL A 322 5.86 -19.29 -18.01
N SER A 323 4.55 -19.03 -17.86
CA SER A 323 3.54 -19.67 -18.70
C SER A 323 3.78 -19.42 -20.21
N PRO A 324 3.50 -20.41 -21.09
CA PRO A 324 3.67 -20.23 -22.53
C PRO A 324 2.89 -19.05 -23.10
N GLU A 325 1.68 -18.80 -22.57
CA GLU A 325 0.83 -17.69 -22.96
C GLU A 325 1.46 -16.34 -22.64
N LEU A 326 2.09 -16.23 -21.47
CA LEU A 326 2.77 -15.01 -21.05
C LEU A 326 4.05 -14.78 -21.85
N LYS A 327 4.82 -15.82 -22.14
CA LYS A 327 5.99 -15.75 -23.06
C LYS A 327 5.57 -15.21 -24.41
N LYS A 328 4.56 -15.82 -25.02
CA LYS A 328 4.04 -15.41 -26.34
C LYS A 328 3.52 -13.97 -26.35
N LEU A 329 3.00 -13.47 -25.23
CA LEU A 329 2.51 -12.11 -25.13
C LEU A 329 3.66 -11.07 -25.21
N VAL A 330 4.85 -11.43 -24.69
CA VAL A 330 6.03 -10.55 -24.56
C VAL A 330 7.04 -10.73 -25.70
N GLU A 331 6.90 -11.75 -26.55
CA GLU A 331 7.78 -12.01 -27.71
C GLU A 331 7.71 -10.93 -28.81
N ASP A 332 6.85 -9.94 -28.68
CA ASP A 332 6.74 -8.79 -29.58
C ASP A 332 7.94 -7.85 -29.39
N ASP A 333 8.67 -7.54 -30.46
CA ASP A 333 9.92 -6.72 -30.43
C ASP A 333 9.76 -5.34 -29.77
N TYR A 334 8.52 -4.87 -29.62
CA TYR A 334 8.18 -3.58 -29.03
C TYR A 334 7.33 -3.69 -27.75
N TRP A 335 7.48 -4.75 -26.96
CA TRP A 335 6.69 -4.90 -25.73
C TRP A 335 7.13 -3.88 -24.66
N PRO A 336 6.23 -2.94 -24.28
CA PRO A 336 6.65 -1.79 -23.46
C PRO A 336 6.63 -2.08 -21.95
N TYR A 337 6.19 -3.26 -21.50
CA TYR A 337 6.00 -3.55 -20.08
C TYR A 337 7.05 -4.52 -19.56
N SER A 338 7.54 -4.28 -18.35
CA SER A 338 8.48 -5.14 -17.65
C SER A 338 7.75 -6.09 -16.68
N PRO A 339 8.19 -7.35 -16.52
CA PRO A 339 7.60 -8.31 -15.57
C PRO A 339 8.00 -8.02 -14.11
N TYR A 340 8.14 -6.75 -13.75
CA TYR A 340 8.44 -6.27 -12.43
C TYR A 340 7.16 -5.86 -11.69
N VAL A 341 6.97 -6.42 -10.50
CA VAL A 341 5.91 -6.06 -9.58
C VAL A 341 6.45 -5.91 -8.16
N SER A 342 5.74 -5.15 -7.33
CA SER A 342 6.07 -5.01 -5.92
C SER A 342 4.80 -4.99 -5.08
N ILE A 343 4.91 -5.41 -3.83
CA ILE A 343 3.83 -5.31 -2.84
C ILE A 343 4.40 -4.68 -1.57
N ALA A 344 3.63 -3.78 -0.95
CA ALA A 344 3.99 -3.14 0.32
C ALA A 344 2.88 -3.31 1.36
N ALA A 345 3.24 -3.85 2.53
CA ALA A 345 2.40 -3.94 3.71
C ALA A 345 2.87 -2.97 4.79
N CYS A 346 1.94 -2.24 5.41
CA CYS A 346 2.25 -1.39 6.55
C CYS A 346 2.25 -2.21 7.84
N LEU A 347 3.38 -2.17 8.56
CA LEU A 347 3.55 -2.91 9.82
C LEU A 347 2.96 -2.14 11.00
N SER A 348 2.99 -0.80 10.94
CA SER A 348 2.55 0.08 12.03
C SER A 348 1.03 0.17 12.17
N LYS A 349 0.29 0.16 11.05
CA LYS A 349 -1.18 0.33 11.04
C LYS A 349 -1.86 -0.47 9.93
N PRO A 350 -3.15 -0.77 10.04
CA PRO A 350 -3.89 -1.43 8.98
C PRO A 350 -4.08 -0.50 7.76
N ILE A 351 -3.95 -1.06 6.56
CA ILE A 351 -4.36 -0.41 5.32
C ILE A 351 -5.81 -0.81 5.05
N THR A 352 -6.69 0.16 5.00
CA THR A 352 -8.12 -0.08 4.74
C THR A 352 -8.43 -0.20 3.25
N ARG A 353 -7.66 0.49 2.40
CA ARG A 353 -7.82 0.51 0.94
C ARG A 353 -6.45 0.52 0.28
N GLY A 354 -6.04 -0.61 -0.29
CA GLY A 354 -4.81 -0.70 -1.05
C GLY A 354 -4.90 0.08 -2.37
N HIS A 355 -3.83 0.77 -2.72
CA HIS A 355 -3.72 1.54 -3.96
C HIS A 355 -2.85 0.83 -4.97
N VAL A 356 -3.12 1.07 -6.25
CA VAL A 356 -2.25 0.71 -7.36
C VAL A 356 -1.23 1.80 -7.59
N PHE A 357 0.01 1.39 -7.80
CA PHE A 357 1.14 2.24 -8.15
C PHE A 357 1.71 1.82 -9.51
N CYS A 358 2.14 2.81 -10.26
CA CYS A 358 3.09 2.67 -11.35
C CYS A 358 4.31 3.50 -10.97
N PHE A 359 5.04 3.04 -9.93
CA PHE A 359 6.08 3.71 -9.13
C PHE A 359 5.55 4.86 -8.27
N LEU A 360 4.59 5.61 -8.74
CA LEU A 360 3.83 6.61 -8.01
C LEU A 360 2.36 6.17 -7.92
N PRO A 361 1.64 6.59 -6.88
CA PRO A 361 0.24 6.22 -6.72
C PRO A 361 -0.60 6.79 -7.87
N LEU A 362 -1.46 5.96 -8.45
CA LEU A 362 -2.48 6.43 -9.37
C LEU A 362 -3.44 7.40 -8.67
N PRO A 363 -4.20 8.23 -9.39
CA PRO A 363 -5.22 9.11 -8.78
C PRO A 363 -6.17 8.34 -7.87
N LEU A 364 -6.63 8.99 -6.78
CA LEU A 364 -7.50 8.38 -5.75
C LEU A 364 -8.96 8.15 -6.21
N GLU A 365 -9.20 8.05 -7.49
CA GLU A 365 -10.52 7.74 -8.05
C GLU A 365 -10.81 6.23 -7.97
N GLY A 366 -12.09 5.86 -7.85
CA GLY A 366 -12.55 4.53 -7.45
C GLY A 366 -11.91 3.31 -8.11
N GLN A 367 -11.38 3.42 -9.33
CA GLN A 367 -10.75 2.30 -10.06
C GLN A 367 -9.25 2.09 -9.74
N SER A 368 -8.60 3.01 -9.04
CA SER A 368 -7.21 2.87 -8.59
C SER A 368 -7.08 2.16 -7.23
N LEU A 369 -8.21 1.88 -6.58
CA LEU A 369 -8.28 1.18 -5.31
C LEU A 369 -8.51 -0.31 -5.54
N THR A 370 -7.68 -1.14 -4.94
CA THR A 370 -7.78 -2.61 -5.06
C THR A 370 -8.71 -3.23 -4.02
N GLY A 371 -8.91 -2.57 -2.88
CA GLY A 371 -9.55 -3.15 -1.71
C GLY A 371 -8.67 -4.16 -0.94
N LEU A 372 -7.44 -4.39 -1.40
CA LEU A 372 -6.46 -5.22 -0.70
C LEU A 372 -5.91 -4.48 0.53
N PRO A 373 -5.47 -5.18 1.59
CA PRO A 373 -4.80 -4.58 2.74
C PRO A 373 -3.30 -4.32 2.49
N VAL A 374 -2.90 -4.14 1.24
CA VAL A 374 -1.53 -3.86 0.79
C VAL A 374 -1.55 -2.90 -0.39
N HIS A 375 -0.46 -2.16 -0.60
CA HIS A 375 -0.26 -1.43 -1.85
C HIS A 375 0.42 -2.32 -2.88
N VAL A 376 0.03 -2.16 -4.14
CA VAL A 376 0.55 -2.94 -5.26
C VAL A 376 1.20 -2.01 -6.28
N ASN A 377 2.41 -2.34 -6.72
CA ASN A 377 3.14 -1.63 -7.75
C ASN A 377 3.50 -2.55 -8.92
N GLY A 378 3.51 -2.02 -10.14
CA GLY A 378 3.94 -2.76 -11.31
C GLY A 378 3.83 -1.94 -12.59
N PHE A 379 4.35 -2.49 -13.68
CA PHE A 379 4.18 -1.93 -15.01
C PHE A 379 2.82 -2.32 -15.60
N PHE A 380 1.75 -1.84 -14.97
CA PHE A 380 0.40 -2.03 -15.49
C PHE A 380 0.18 -1.21 -16.76
N ALA A 381 -0.57 -1.79 -17.69
CA ALA A 381 -1.13 -1.05 -18.80
C ALA A 381 -2.26 -0.16 -18.28
N LEU A 382 -2.14 1.13 -18.51
CA LEU A 382 -3.07 2.14 -18.02
C LEU A 382 -4.04 2.61 -19.12
N SER A 383 -5.15 3.22 -18.71
CA SER A 383 -6.03 4.00 -19.57
C SER A 383 -5.25 5.15 -20.24
N GLN A 384 -5.82 5.75 -21.31
CA GLN A 384 -5.17 6.82 -22.05
C GLN A 384 -4.86 8.06 -21.19
N ASP A 385 -5.77 8.38 -20.25
CA ASP A 385 -5.62 9.45 -19.25
C ASP A 385 -4.70 9.08 -18.08
N ARG A 386 -4.23 7.81 -18.01
CA ARG A 386 -3.39 7.23 -16.96
C ARG A 386 -3.98 7.30 -15.54
N HIS A 387 -5.28 7.40 -15.43
CA HIS A 387 -5.95 7.46 -14.13
C HIS A 387 -6.17 6.08 -13.52
N HIS A 388 -6.31 5.04 -14.33
CA HIS A 388 -6.60 3.69 -13.83
C HIS A 388 -5.95 2.59 -14.68
N VAL A 389 -5.89 1.40 -14.13
CA VAL A 389 -5.43 0.20 -14.82
C VAL A 389 -6.48 -0.18 -15.88
N LYS A 390 -6.03 -0.55 -17.07
CA LYS A 390 -6.90 -0.92 -18.19
C LYS A 390 -7.48 -2.31 -17.97
N TRP A 391 -8.82 -2.40 -17.96
CA TRP A 391 -9.59 -3.63 -17.82
C TRP A 391 -10.66 -3.75 -18.90
N ASN A 392 -11.21 -4.94 -19.11
CA ASN A 392 -12.41 -5.10 -19.92
C ASN A 392 -13.59 -4.42 -19.26
N THR A 393 -14.20 -3.44 -19.92
CA THR A 393 -15.28 -2.61 -19.36
C THR A 393 -16.67 -3.02 -19.81
N SER A 394 -16.81 -3.70 -20.95
CA SER A 394 -18.11 -4.13 -21.52
C SER A 394 -18.25 -5.65 -21.59
N GLU A 395 -19.50 -6.14 -21.58
CA GLU A 395 -19.79 -7.55 -21.85
C GLU A 395 -19.36 -7.96 -23.27
N GLN A 396 -19.40 -7.04 -24.23
CA GLN A 396 -18.92 -7.26 -25.60
C GLN A 396 -17.41 -7.44 -25.62
N ASP A 397 -16.63 -6.72 -24.80
CA ASP A 397 -15.19 -6.88 -24.68
C ASP A 397 -14.83 -8.21 -23.99
N ARG A 398 -15.67 -8.71 -23.07
CA ARG A 398 -15.47 -10.02 -22.41
C ARG A 398 -15.67 -11.19 -23.35
N ASN A 399 -16.53 -11.03 -24.36
CA ASN A 399 -16.84 -12.05 -25.37
C ASN A 399 -15.95 -11.94 -26.62
N ASN A 400 -15.07 -10.97 -26.68
CA ASN A 400 -14.18 -10.76 -27.81
C ASN A 400 -13.12 -11.89 -27.84
N SER A 401 -13.05 -12.64 -28.95
CA SER A 401 -12.10 -13.73 -29.13
C SER A 401 -10.62 -13.30 -29.09
N HIS A 402 -10.35 -12.01 -29.24
CA HIS A 402 -9.00 -11.43 -29.18
C HIS A 402 -8.96 -10.18 -28.28
N PRO A 403 -8.96 -10.31 -26.95
CA PRO A 403 -8.83 -9.18 -26.05
C PRO A 403 -7.48 -8.47 -26.28
N ASP A 404 -7.49 -7.15 -26.09
CA ASP A 404 -6.30 -6.29 -26.18
C ASP A 404 -5.13 -6.89 -25.37
N LYS A 405 -3.95 -7.01 -25.99
CA LYS A 405 -2.73 -7.55 -25.38
C LYS A 405 -2.40 -6.88 -24.06
N SER A 406 -2.65 -5.57 -23.94
CA SER A 406 -2.39 -4.80 -22.72
C SER A 406 -3.32 -5.18 -21.55
N ILE A 407 -4.58 -5.53 -21.84
CA ILE A 407 -5.52 -6.04 -20.83
C ILE A 407 -5.10 -7.43 -20.38
N ARG A 408 -4.72 -8.30 -21.32
CA ARG A 408 -4.21 -9.65 -21.02
C ARG A 408 -2.97 -9.56 -20.11
N TRP A 409 -2.07 -8.62 -20.38
CA TRP A 409 -0.92 -8.36 -19.54
C TRP A 409 -1.31 -8.06 -18.07
N ASN A 410 -2.26 -7.13 -17.86
CA ASN A 410 -2.74 -6.81 -16.52
C ASN A 410 -3.37 -8.03 -15.83
N GLN A 411 -4.14 -8.83 -16.57
CA GLN A 411 -4.75 -10.06 -16.06
C GLN A 411 -3.68 -11.06 -15.62
N TYR A 412 -2.60 -11.25 -16.39
CA TYR A 412 -1.48 -12.13 -16.02
C TYR A 412 -0.75 -11.64 -14.78
N LEU A 413 -0.48 -10.33 -14.68
CA LEU A 413 0.13 -9.75 -13.47
C LEU A 413 -0.69 -10.10 -12.22
N VAL A 414 -2.01 -9.94 -12.29
CA VAL A 414 -2.91 -10.16 -11.14
C VAL A 414 -3.12 -11.66 -10.85
N LYS A 415 -3.21 -12.50 -11.86
CA LYS A 415 -3.56 -13.91 -11.68
C LYS A 415 -2.35 -14.82 -11.45
N GLU A 416 -1.21 -14.55 -12.07
CA GLU A 416 -0.05 -15.42 -12.03
C GLU A 416 1.11 -14.89 -11.19
N ILE A 417 1.46 -13.61 -11.32
CA ILE A 417 2.67 -13.07 -10.71
C ILE A 417 2.40 -12.56 -9.29
N LEU A 418 1.42 -11.70 -9.13
CA LEU A 418 1.12 -11.08 -7.83
C LEU A 418 0.77 -12.09 -6.72
N PRO A 419 0.05 -13.22 -6.96
CA PRO A 419 -0.21 -14.19 -5.91
C PRO A 419 1.07 -14.78 -5.31
N GLN A 420 2.11 -14.98 -6.14
CA GLN A 420 3.41 -15.49 -5.68
C GLN A 420 4.12 -14.47 -4.77
N VAL A 421 4.05 -13.19 -5.17
CA VAL A 421 4.68 -12.10 -4.41
C VAL A 421 3.94 -11.86 -3.10
N TYR A 422 2.61 -11.93 -3.13
CA TYR A 422 1.77 -11.79 -1.95
C TYR A 422 2.01 -12.92 -0.94
N THR A 423 2.03 -14.16 -1.41
CA THR A 423 2.36 -15.30 -0.55
C THR A 423 3.75 -15.14 0.08
N ASN A 424 4.75 -14.71 -0.71
CA ASN A 424 6.07 -14.43 -0.17
C ASN A 424 6.05 -13.32 0.89
N LEU A 425 5.21 -12.28 0.73
CA LEU A 425 5.05 -11.22 1.73
C LEU A 425 4.55 -11.80 3.05
N ILE A 426 3.48 -12.60 3.02
CA ILE A 426 2.92 -13.23 4.22
C ILE A 426 3.94 -14.16 4.88
N LEU A 427 4.63 -15.01 4.11
CA LEU A 427 5.66 -15.88 4.64
C LEU A 427 6.81 -15.09 5.28
N LYS A 428 7.20 -13.96 4.71
CA LYS A 428 8.21 -13.09 5.31
C LYS A 428 7.74 -12.39 6.58
N LEU A 429 6.48 -12.07 6.72
CA LEU A 429 5.92 -11.58 7.98
C LEU A 429 5.99 -12.67 9.06
N ILE A 430 5.68 -13.91 8.72
CA ILE A 430 5.78 -15.08 9.61
C ILE A 430 7.24 -15.39 9.98
N ASP A 431 8.15 -15.47 9.01
CA ASP A 431 9.58 -15.74 9.22
C ASP A 431 10.25 -14.70 10.15
N ASN A 432 9.89 -13.42 9.95
CA ASN A 432 10.44 -12.35 10.78
C ASN A 432 10.03 -12.47 12.25
N GLU A 433 8.90 -13.09 12.52
CA GLU A 433 8.46 -13.42 13.86
C GLU A 433 9.33 -14.53 14.49
N MET A 434 9.75 -15.51 13.68
CA MET A 434 10.57 -16.64 14.13
C MET A 434 12.05 -16.27 14.35
N ILE A 435 12.59 -15.30 13.61
CA ILE A 435 14.03 -14.98 13.58
C ILE A 435 14.43 -13.99 14.68
N ARG A 436 13.52 -13.23 15.28
CA ARG A 436 13.87 -12.29 16.36
C ARG A 436 14.23 -13.05 17.64
N SER A 437 15.53 -13.13 17.88
CA SER A 437 16.21 -13.81 19.00
C SER A 437 15.99 -13.17 20.39
N GLN A 438 15.16 -12.17 20.54
CA GLN A 438 14.79 -11.63 21.85
C GLN A 438 13.54 -12.32 22.38
N PRO A 439 13.53 -12.69 23.69
CA PRO A 439 12.33 -13.28 24.31
C PRO A 439 11.19 -12.26 24.31
N SER A 440 10.28 -12.37 23.35
CA SER A 440 9.07 -11.57 23.28
C SER A 440 7.97 -12.27 24.10
N THR A 441 7.15 -11.49 24.78
CA THR A 441 5.99 -11.99 25.49
C THR A 441 4.97 -12.62 24.52
N ILE A 442 4.14 -13.55 25.01
CA ILE A 442 3.04 -14.13 24.22
C ILE A 442 2.11 -13.02 23.67
N SER A 443 1.91 -11.95 24.46
CA SER A 443 1.11 -10.80 24.03
C SER A 443 1.70 -10.10 22.81
N GLU A 444 2.99 -9.84 22.79
CA GLU A 444 3.69 -9.22 21.65
C GLU A 444 3.65 -10.12 20.42
N ARG A 445 3.82 -11.44 20.60
CA ARG A 445 3.70 -12.40 19.49
C ARG A 445 2.29 -12.44 18.91
N SER A 446 1.26 -12.41 19.77
CA SER A 446 -0.14 -12.32 19.33
C SER A 446 -0.40 -11.04 18.53
N GLN A 447 0.08 -9.88 18.99
CA GLN A 447 -0.06 -8.61 18.25
C GLN A 447 0.60 -8.66 16.87
N ARG A 448 1.76 -9.34 16.76
CA ARG A 448 2.42 -9.54 15.47
C ARG A 448 1.67 -10.51 14.58
N ALA A 449 1.06 -11.56 15.14
CA ALA A 449 0.18 -12.45 14.39
C ALA A 449 -1.03 -11.70 13.81
N ASP A 450 -1.56 -10.70 14.55
CA ASP A 450 -2.61 -9.82 14.03
C ASP A 450 -2.14 -9.01 12.81
N VAL A 451 -0.86 -8.63 12.72
CA VAL A 451 -0.29 -7.99 11.52
C VAL A 451 -0.37 -8.93 10.32
N VAL A 452 -0.03 -10.21 10.50
CA VAL A 452 -0.14 -11.22 9.43
C VAL A 452 -1.59 -11.38 9.00
N TYR A 453 -2.50 -11.58 9.94
CA TYR A 453 -3.92 -11.79 9.63
C TYR A 453 -4.57 -10.58 8.95
N ARG A 454 -4.30 -9.36 9.42
CA ARG A 454 -4.84 -8.14 8.80
C ARG A 454 -4.25 -7.85 7.42
N THR A 455 -3.11 -8.49 7.07
CA THR A 455 -2.47 -8.36 5.76
C THR A 455 -3.02 -9.38 4.76
N LEU A 456 -3.76 -10.41 5.20
CA LEU A 456 -4.44 -11.35 4.30
C LEU A 456 -5.65 -10.69 3.62
N PRO A 457 -5.90 -10.97 2.32
CA PRO A 457 -6.98 -10.33 1.58
C PRO A 457 -8.36 -10.85 2.02
N ASN A 458 -9.32 -9.94 2.18
CA ASN A 458 -10.72 -10.27 2.40
C ASN A 458 -11.49 -10.10 1.09
N ILE A 459 -12.08 -11.18 0.55
CA ILE A 459 -12.77 -11.20 -0.74
C ILE A 459 -13.93 -10.19 -0.82
N GLU A 460 -14.60 -9.91 0.30
CA GLU A 460 -15.72 -8.97 0.37
C GLU A 460 -15.29 -7.51 0.18
N LYS A 461 -14.03 -7.19 0.50
CA LYS A 461 -13.48 -5.83 0.41
C LYS A 461 -12.74 -5.57 -0.90
N VAL A 462 -12.32 -6.64 -1.59
CA VAL A 462 -11.51 -6.56 -2.80
C VAL A 462 -12.39 -6.28 -4.01
N THR A 463 -11.97 -5.33 -4.85
CA THR A 463 -12.70 -4.96 -6.08
C THR A 463 -12.62 -6.08 -7.12
N GLU A 464 -13.61 -6.17 -8.01
CA GLU A 464 -13.85 -7.31 -8.90
C GLU A 464 -12.61 -7.73 -9.70
N ASN A 465 -11.94 -6.79 -10.33
CA ASN A 465 -10.76 -7.06 -11.16
C ASN A 465 -9.57 -7.68 -10.37
N TRP A 466 -9.54 -7.54 -9.05
CA TRP A 466 -8.47 -8.03 -8.17
C TRP A 466 -8.84 -9.31 -7.42
N LYS A 467 -10.09 -9.79 -7.50
CA LYS A 467 -10.53 -11.01 -6.81
C LYS A 467 -9.79 -12.25 -7.29
N ASN A 468 -9.39 -12.29 -8.57
CA ASN A 468 -8.63 -13.42 -9.14
C ASN A 468 -7.26 -13.65 -8.47
N LEU A 469 -6.76 -12.69 -7.71
CA LEU A 469 -5.55 -12.80 -6.91
C LEU A 469 -5.73 -13.70 -5.69
N ILE A 470 -6.95 -13.76 -5.09
CA ILE A 470 -7.19 -14.26 -3.74
C ILE A 470 -7.04 -15.77 -3.66
N ASP A 471 -7.75 -16.48 -4.52
CA ASP A 471 -7.80 -17.95 -4.49
C ASP A 471 -6.41 -18.60 -4.62
N PRO A 472 -5.53 -18.19 -5.57
CA PRO A 472 -4.17 -18.73 -5.64
C PRO A 472 -3.31 -18.46 -4.40
N ILE A 473 -3.54 -17.36 -3.66
CA ILE A 473 -2.83 -17.06 -2.40
C ILE A 473 -3.21 -18.10 -1.34
N PHE A 474 -4.52 -18.28 -1.09
CA PHE A 474 -5.00 -19.21 -0.07
C PHE A 474 -4.68 -20.66 -0.43
N GLN A 475 -4.73 -21.03 -1.70
CA GLN A 475 -4.31 -22.34 -2.18
C GLN A 475 -2.85 -22.65 -1.84
N LYS A 476 -1.93 -21.70 -2.10
CA LYS A 476 -0.50 -21.86 -1.76
C LYS A 476 -0.27 -21.89 -0.26
N MET A 477 -1.03 -21.13 0.51
CA MET A 477 -0.88 -21.05 1.95
C MET A 477 -1.49 -22.24 2.69
N PHE A 478 -2.41 -22.99 2.09
CA PHE A 478 -3.12 -24.09 2.72
C PHE A 478 -2.18 -25.17 3.31
N SER A 479 -1.07 -25.45 2.64
CA SER A 479 -0.07 -26.44 3.09
C SER A 479 1.04 -25.84 3.99
N THR A 480 1.02 -24.54 4.23
CA THR A 480 2.07 -23.83 4.99
C THR A 480 1.67 -23.62 6.45
N ALA A 481 2.65 -23.39 7.33
CA ALA A 481 2.40 -23.02 8.72
C ALA A 481 2.05 -21.53 8.80
N CYS A 482 0.75 -21.21 8.74
CA CYS A 482 0.24 -19.84 8.69
C CYS A 482 -0.83 -19.53 9.73
N MET A 483 -1.11 -20.47 10.66
CA MET A 483 -2.02 -20.27 11.77
C MET A 483 -1.25 -20.10 13.07
N PHE A 484 -1.48 -19.01 13.78
CA PHE A 484 -0.83 -18.73 15.05
C PHE A 484 -1.57 -19.38 16.20
N THR A 485 -0.82 -20.03 17.11
CA THR A 485 -1.31 -20.58 18.37
C THR A 485 -0.44 -20.08 19.53
N LYS A 486 -1.04 -19.91 20.71
CA LYS A 486 -0.31 -19.52 21.93
C LYS A 486 0.45 -20.67 22.58
N ARG A 487 0.35 -21.89 22.03
CA ARG A 487 1.07 -23.06 22.52
C ARG A 487 2.59 -22.79 22.55
N GLU A 488 3.28 -23.30 23.58
CA GLU A 488 4.74 -23.20 23.74
C GLU A 488 5.29 -21.75 23.63
N GLY A 489 4.50 -20.78 24.10
CA GLY A 489 4.89 -19.37 24.05
C GLY A 489 4.63 -18.68 22.70
N GLY A 490 3.90 -19.33 21.80
CA GLY A 490 3.51 -18.81 20.50
C GLY A 490 4.28 -19.43 19.34
N LEU A 491 3.57 -20.15 18.47
CA LEU A 491 4.15 -20.77 17.28
C LEU A 491 3.18 -20.72 16.09
N TRP A 492 3.72 -20.86 14.89
CA TRP A 492 2.96 -20.98 13.66
C TRP A 492 2.78 -22.45 13.28
N THR A 493 1.57 -22.83 12.94
CA THR A 493 1.18 -24.21 12.63
C THR A 493 0.38 -24.29 11.34
N LYS A 494 0.30 -25.49 10.77
CA LYS A 494 -0.52 -25.75 9.59
C LYS A 494 -2.00 -25.77 9.96
N LEU A 495 -2.83 -25.36 9.02
CA LEU A 495 -4.28 -25.34 9.18
C LEU A 495 -4.84 -26.72 9.61
N GLN A 496 -4.36 -27.80 9.00
CA GLN A 496 -4.81 -29.17 9.28
C GLN A 496 -4.49 -29.63 10.71
N ASN A 497 -3.51 -29.01 11.36
CA ASN A 497 -3.06 -29.35 12.71
C ASN A 497 -3.59 -28.37 13.76
N THR A 498 -4.60 -27.57 13.41
CA THR A 498 -5.12 -26.48 14.25
C THR A 498 -6.63 -26.62 14.41
N ILE A 499 -7.10 -26.35 15.62
CA ILE A 499 -8.51 -26.32 16.00
C ILE A 499 -8.95 -24.84 16.02
N PHE A 500 -10.11 -24.55 15.47
CA PHE A 500 -10.68 -23.21 15.36
C PHE A 500 -11.99 -23.10 16.10
N THR A 501 -12.46 -21.87 16.30
CA THR A 501 -13.75 -21.59 16.95
C THR A 501 -14.57 -20.58 16.14
N GLU A 502 -15.89 -20.76 16.15
CA GLU A 502 -16.88 -19.77 15.69
C GLU A 502 -17.53 -19.02 16.85
N LEU A 503 -17.14 -19.32 18.10
CA LEU A 503 -17.66 -18.66 19.31
C LEU A 503 -17.29 -17.17 19.31
N LYS A 504 -18.25 -16.33 19.71
CA LYS A 504 -18.08 -14.87 19.79
C LYS A 504 -17.87 -14.38 21.23
N ASP A 505 -18.37 -15.12 22.22
CA ASP A 505 -18.17 -14.77 23.62
C ASP A 505 -16.71 -14.94 24.02
N LYS A 506 -16.10 -13.84 24.48
CA LYS A 506 -14.67 -13.79 24.81
C LYS A 506 -14.30 -14.76 25.95
N ASN A 507 -15.11 -14.80 27.01
CA ASN A 507 -14.80 -15.64 28.19
C ASN A 507 -14.87 -17.11 27.83
N MET A 508 -15.86 -17.48 27.02
CA MET A 508 -16.01 -18.83 26.48
C MET A 508 -14.82 -19.23 25.61
N VAL A 509 -14.43 -18.36 24.68
CA VAL A 509 -13.26 -18.58 23.81
C VAL A 509 -11.97 -18.69 24.60
N ASP A 510 -11.77 -17.83 25.61
CA ASP A 510 -10.59 -17.86 26.48
C ASP A 510 -10.54 -19.19 27.28
N SER A 511 -11.65 -19.66 27.79
CA SER A 511 -11.75 -20.93 28.53
C SER A 511 -11.46 -22.16 27.66
N VAL A 512 -12.03 -22.20 26.48
CA VAL A 512 -11.81 -23.26 25.49
C VAL A 512 -10.37 -23.26 25.00
N GLU A 513 -9.81 -22.09 24.62
CA GLU A 513 -8.41 -21.98 24.21
C GLU A 513 -7.47 -22.47 25.31
N HIS A 514 -7.68 -22.02 26.57
CA HIS A 514 -6.87 -22.44 27.70
C HIS A 514 -6.89 -23.97 27.89
N THR A 515 -8.06 -24.58 27.81
CA THR A 515 -8.22 -26.03 27.92
C THR A 515 -7.49 -26.79 26.83
N TYR A 516 -7.65 -26.40 25.54
CA TYR A 516 -6.95 -27.06 24.43
C TYR A 516 -5.43 -26.91 24.52
N LEU A 517 -4.96 -25.76 24.98
CA LEU A 517 -3.52 -25.53 25.19
C LEU A 517 -2.94 -26.44 26.29
N LEU A 518 -3.69 -26.63 27.37
CA LEU A 518 -3.31 -27.59 28.45
C LEU A 518 -3.31 -29.04 27.95
N CYS A 519 -4.24 -29.42 27.06
CA CYS A 519 -4.24 -30.71 26.37
C CYS A 519 -3.14 -30.83 25.28
N GLY A 520 -2.25 -29.85 25.15
CA GLY A 520 -1.17 -29.86 24.14
C GLY A 520 -1.65 -29.72 22.72
N ARG A 521 -2.85 -29.17 22.46
CA ARG A 521 -3.43 -28.98 21.14
C ARG A 521 -3.18 -27.58 20.62
N ASN A 522 -3.08 -27.42 19.28
CA ASN A 522 -2.98 -26.13 18.65
C ASN A 522 -4.38 -25.54 18.48
N PHE A 523 -4.60 -24.40 19.11
CA PHE A 523 -5.85 -23.64 18.98
C PHE A 523 -5.53 -22.26 18.40
N SER A 524 -6.34 -21.77 17.45
CA SER A 524 -6.13 -20.47 16.82
C SER A 524 -7.43 -19.66 16.72
N ARG A 525 -7.29 -18.34 16.91
CA ARG A 525 -8.35 -17.35 16.78
C ARG A 525 -8.25 -16.61 15.45
N ALA A 526 -8.01 -17.33 14.36
CA ALA A 526 -7.96 -16.72 13.04
C ALA A 526 -9.30 -16.06 12.69
N PRO A 527 -9.30 -14.87 12.06
CA PRO A 527 -10.53 -14.21 11.62
C PRO A 527 -11.38 -15.07 10.68
N GLU A 528 -12.70 -14.96 10.80
CA GLU A 528 -13.67 -15.76 10.05
C GLU A 528 -13.47 -15.69 8.52
N PHE A 529 -13.19 -14.48 7.98
CA PHE A 529 -12.96 -14.33 6.53
C PHE A 529 -11.78 -15.17 6.01
N ILE A 530 -10.75 -15.38 6.85
CA ILE A 530 -9.59 -16.24 6.54
C ILE A 530 -10.02 -17.70 6.50
N LEU A 531 -10.77 -18.14 7.49
CA LEU A 531 -11.27 -19.51 7.57
C LEU A 531 -12.21 -19.81 6.38
N ASN A 532 -13.10 -18.89 6.05
CA ASN A 532 -14.00 -18.99 4.90
C ASN A 532 -13.24 -19.11 3.57
N ALA A 533 -12.14 -18.39 3.42
CA ALA A 533 -11.29 -18.49 2.23
C ALA A 533 -10.60 -19.86 2.15
N PHE A 534 -10.12 -20.40 3.27
CA PHE A 534 -9.48 -21.72 3.31
C PHE A 534 -10.44 -22.90 3.15
N ARG A 535 -11.72 -22.77 3.52
CA ARG A 535 -12.75 -23.84 3.36
C ARG A 535 -12.86 -24.37 1.93
N LYS A 536 -12.51 -23.56 0.94
CA LYS A 536 -12.51 -23.96 -0.47
C LYS A 536 -11.38 -24.95 -0.82
N HIS A 537 -10.32 -25.00 -0.02
CA HIS A 537 -9.12 -25.77 -0.30
C HIS A 537 -9.01 -27.06 0.51
N GLY A 538 -9.85 -27.24 1.53
CA GLY A 538 -9.90 -28.46 2.33
C GLY A 538 -10.65 -28.31 3.65
N PRO A 539 -10.74 -29.40 4.42
CA PRO A 539 -11.47 -29.42 5.68
C PRO A 539 -10.77 -28.58 6.75
N ILE A 540 -11.57 -27.91 7.57
CA ILE A 540 -11.14 -27.13 8.72
C ILE A 540 -11.80 -27.74 9.97
N THR A 541 -11.01 -28.01 11.01
CA THR A 541 -11.49 -28.58 12.27
C THR A 541 -11.95 -27.47 13.19
N PHE A 542 -13.25 -27.45 13.50
CA PHE A 542 -13.81 -26.56 14.52
C PHE A 542 -14.06 -27.28 15.81
N ILE A 543 -14.08 -26.54 16.92
CA ILE A 543 -14.49 -27.10 18.20
C ILE A 543 -15.93 -27.64 18.12
N SER A 544 -16.19 -28.72 18.83
CA SER A 544 -17.52 -29.22 19.12
C SER A 544 -17.57 -29.75 20.54
N ALA A 545 -18.76 -29.89 21.13
CA ALA A 545 -18.93 -30.47 22.44
C ALA A 545 -18.31 -31.86 22.51
N LYS A 546 -18.45 -32.66 21.45
CA LYS A 546 -17.85 -34.00 21.33
C LYS A 546 -16.30 -33.92 21.36
N HIS A 547 -15.72 -33.03 20.53
CA HIS A 547 -14.26 -32.85 20.46
C HIS A 547 -13.69 -32.44 21.82
N LEU A 548 -14.34 -31.47 22.49
CA LEU A 548 -13.93 -31.00 23.80
C LEU A 548 -14.01 -32.11 24.85
N ARG A 549 -15.11 -32.91 24.85
CA ARG A 549 -15.26 -34.10 25.71
C ARG A 549 -14.13 -35.09 25.49
N ASP A 550 -13.87 -35.47 24.25
CA ASP A 550 -12.87 -36.49 23.91
C ASP A 550 -11.45 -36.05 24.35
N GLU A 551 -11.12 -34.79 24.22
CA GLU A 551 -9.85 -34.22 24.73
C GLU A 551 -9.78 -34.26 26.26
N LEU A 552 -10.82 -33.82 26.96
CA LEU A 552 -10.85 -33.84 28.42
C LEU A 552 -10.81 -35.27 29.01
N LEU A 553 -11.38 -36.26 28.33
CA LEU A 553 -11.31 -37.67 28.76
C LEU A 553 -9.93 -38.29 28.52
N GLN A 554 -9.21 -37.84 27.46
CA GLN A 554 -7.84 -38.27 27.19
C GLN A 554 -6.82 -37.65 28.16
N HIS A 555 -7.13 -36.46 28.71
CA HIS A 555 -6.27 -35.65 29.55
C HIS A 555 -6.92 -35.33 30.92
N PRO A 556 -7.21 -36.35 31.77
CA PRO A 556 -7.89 -36.12 33.06
C PRO A 556 -7.08 -35.23 34.02
N GLU A 557 -5.77 -35.16 33.88
CA GLU A 557 -4.89 -34.28 34.65
C GLU A 557 -5.17 -32.79 34.44
N VAL A 558 -5.77 -32.42 33.32
CA VAL A 558 -6.11 -31.04 32.98
C VAL A 558 -7.16 -30.47 33.93
N TYR A 559 -8.10 -31.29 34.42
CA TYR A 559 -9.14 -30.81 35.35
C TYR A 559 -8.58 -30.14 36.61
N SER A 560 -7.44 -30.61 37.14
CA SER A 560 -6.80 -30.03 38.32
C SER A 560 -6.19 -28.65 38.05
N GLN A 561 -5.91 -28.34 36.81
CA GLN A 561 -5.30 -27.08 36.37
C GLN A 561 -6.33 -26.02 35.96
N LEU A 562 -7.60 -26.43 35.73
CA LEU A 562 -8.68 -25.52 35.38
C LEU A 562 -9.26 -24.85 36.64
N ASP A 563 -9.37 -23.52 36.59
CA ASP A 563 -10.08 -22.77 37.63
C ASP A 563 -11.60 -22.93 37.53
N LEU A 564 -12.29 -22.42 38.56
CA LEU A 564 -13.76 -22.53 38.68
C LEU A 564 -14.46 -21.94 37.45
N ASN A 565 -14.06 -20.75 37.02
CA ASN A 565 -14.73 -20.03 35.90
C ASN A 565 -14.55 -20.77 34.58
N VAL A 566 -13.37 -21.30 34.32
CA VAL A 566 -13.11 -22.11 33.14
C VAL A 566 -13.99 -23.35 33.13
N LYS A 567 -14.07 -24.11 34.24
CA LYS A 567 -14.93 -25.29 34.33
C LYS A 567 -16.41 -24.95 34.09
N LEU A 568 -16.91 -23.85 34.66
CA LEU A 568 -18.28 -23.40 34.46
C LEU A 568 -18.54 -22.97 32.97
N ASN A 569 -17.61 -22.29 32.34
CA ASN A 569 -17.74 -21.94 30.95
C ASN A 569 -17.73 -23.17 30.03
N LEU A 570 -16.89 -24.18 30.32
CA LEU A 570 -16.89 -25.44 29.56
C LEU A 570 -18.20 -26.21 29.74
N LEU A 571 -18.72 -26.26 30.98
CA LEU A 571 -20.01 -26.86 31.27
C LEU A 571 -21.13 -26.16 30.49
N HIS A 572 -21.16 -24.84 30.53
CA HIS A 572 -22.14 -24.04 29.80
C HIS A 572 -22.07 -24.29 28.27
N TYR A 573 -20.86 -24.30 27.71
CA TYR A 573 -20.67 -24.59 26.29
C TYR A 573 -21.23 -25.99 25.91
N ILE A 574 -20.96 -27.01 26.71
CA ILE A 574 -21.44 -28.38 26.42
C ILE A 574 -22.96 -28.48 26.59
N LEU A 575 -23.54 -27.87 27.65
CA LEU A 575 -24.98 -27.83 27.87
C LEU A 575 -25.77 -27.17 26.74
N ASP A 576 -25.18 -26.14 26.09
CA ASP A 576 -25.84 -25.44 25.01
C ASP A 576 -25.71 -26.15 23.66
N ASN A 577 -24.70 -27.01 23.47
CA ASN A 577 -24.45 -27.70 22.22
C ASN A 577 -24.90 -29.16 22.20
N ASP A 578 -24.44 -29.98 23.15
CA ASP A 578 -24.82 -31.40 23.24
C ASP A 578 -24.62 -31.93 24.68
N VAL A 579 -25.71 -31.99 25.42
CA VAL A 579 -25.75 -32.46 26.80
C VAL A 579 -25.17 -33.87 26.98
N LYS A 580 -25.34 -34.77 25.99
CA LYS A 580 -24.81 -36.14 26.06
C LYS A 580 -23.28 -36.15 26.14
N CYS A 581 -22.64 -35.12 25.68
CA CYS A 581 -21.19 -34.96 25.76
C CYS A 581 -20.68 -34.65 27.17
N LEU A 582 -21.56 -34.45 28.17
CA LEU A 582 -21.17 -34.36 29.59
C LEU A 582 -20.79 -35.73 30.18
N GLN A 583 -21.26 -36.84 29.61
CA GLN A 583 -20.98 -38.18 30.12
C GLN A 583 -19.47 -38.42 30.31
N GLY A 584 -19.06 -38.71 31.53
CA GLY A 584 -17.70 -38.99 31.94
C GLY A 584 -16.88 -37.74 32.34
N LEU A 585 -17.41 -36.53 32.18
CA LEU A 585 -16.71 -35.30 32.51
C LEU A 585 -16.93 -34.89 34.00
N THR A 586 -15.86 -34.50 34.68
CA THR A 586 -15.89 -34.01 36.08
C THR A 586 -16.11 -32.50 36.10
N LEU A 587 -17.30 -32.06 35.64
CA LEU A 587 -17.70 -30.66 35.51
C LEU A 587 -18.97 -30.29 36.31
N LEU A 588 -19.60 -31.20 37.03
CA LEU A 588 -20.78 -30.90 37.84
C LEU A 588 -20.36 -30.21 39.16
N PRO A 589 -20.65 -28.91 39.33
CA PRO A 589 -20.24 -28.17 40.53
C PRO A 589 -21.15 -28.50 41.71
N LEU A 590 -20.55 -28.88 42.83
CA LEU A 590 -21.24 -29.19 44.06
C LEU A 590 -21.15 -28.05 45.09
N ALA A 591 -22.11 -28.00 46.01
CA ALA A 591 -22.20 -26.97 47.04
C ALA A 591 -21.07 -27.02 48.07
N ASP A 592 -20.36 -28.15 48.18
CA ASP A 592 -19.16 -28.29 49.01
C ASP A 592 -17.89 -27.71 48.37
N GLY A 593 -17.98 -27.21 47.14
CA GLY A 593 -16.87 -26.63 46.35
C GLY A 593 -16.14 -27.64 45.47
N ASN A 594 -16.49 -28.91 45.51
CA ASN A 594 -15.93 -29.95 44.65
C ASN A 594 -16.68 -30.06 43.33
N PHE A 595 -16.10 -30.81 42.41
CA PHE A 595 -16.74 -31.16 41.13
C PHE A 595 -17.00 -32.68 41.09
N SER A 596 -18.19 -33.07 40.62
CA SER A 596 -18.55 -34.46 40.41
C SER A 596 -18.61 -34.81 38.93
N THR A 597 -18.45 -36.11 38.62
CA THR A 597 -18.49 -36.61 37.25
C THR A 597 -19.93 -36.84 36.80
N PHE A 598 -20.29 -36.43 35.57
CA PHE A 598 -21.57 -36.74 34.97
C PHE A 598 -21.61 -38.23 34.56
N THR A 599 -22.45 -39.04 35.19
CA THR A 599 -22.62 -40.47 34.88
C THR A 599 -24.10 -40.84 34.87
N THR A 600 -24.52 -41.73 33.98
CA THR A 600 -25.89 -42.23 33.87
C THR A 600 -26.22 -43.36 34.89
N GLY A 601 -25.25 -43.87 35.63
CA GLY A 601 -25.41 -44.99 36.59
C GLY A 601 -24.92 -44.62 38.00
N ARG A 602 -25.25 -43.44 38.50
CA ARG A 602 -24.87 -43.01 39.86
C ARG A 602 -25.55 -43.86 40.93
N THR A 603 -24.81 -44.16 41.98
CA THR A 603 -25.35 -44.79 43.22
C THR A 603 -26.05 -43.76 44.08
N GLU A 604 -25.64 -42.48 44.02
CA GLU A 604 -26.22 -41.39 44.80
C GLU A 604 -26.82 -40.33 43.87
N THR A 605 -28.03 -39.87 44.12
CA THR A 605 -28.70 -38.80 43.39
C THR A 605 -28.14 -37.46 43.83
N VAL A 606 -27.85 -36.57 42.87
CA VAL A 606 -27.53 -35.17 43.15
C VAL A 606 -28.79 -34.34 42.95
N TYR A 607 -29.01 -33.40 43.85
CA TYR A 607 -30.21 -32.58 43.88
C TYR A 607 -29.93 -31.13 43.50
N ILE A 608 -30.95 -30.46 42.98
CA ILE A 608 -30.97 -29.04 42.70
C ILE A 608 -32.18 -28.45 43.44
N PHE A 609 -32.01 -27.35 44.14
CA PHE A 609 -33.11 -26.67 44.81
C PHE A 609 -33.80 -25.68 43.85
N GLU A 610 -35.13 -25.56 43.99
CA GLU A 610 -35.88 -24.46 43.32
C GLU A 610 -35.62 -23.14 44.06
N ASP A 611 -35.63 -23.16 45.41
CA ASP A 611 -35.21 -22.02 46.22
C ASP A 611 -33.80 -22.26 46.80
N VAL A 612 -32.88 -21.35 46.45
CA VAL A 612 -31.48 -21.43 46.89
C VAL A 612 -31.33 -21.33 48.43
N ASP A 613 -32.24 -20.70 49.10
CA ASP A 613 -32.22 -20.55 50.56
C ASP A 613 -32.49 -21.88 51.30
N ASP A 614 -33.19 -22.80 50.69
CA ASP A 614 -33.49 -24.12 51.26
C ASP A 614 -32.23 -24.96 51.46
N MET A 615 -31.18 -24.75 50.68
CA MET A 615 -29.88 -25.44 50.85
C MET A 615 -29.25 -25.15 52.23
N LYS A 616 -29.56 -24.03 52.86
CA LYS A 616 -29.04 -23.64 54.18
C LYS A 616 -29.50 -24.59 55.30
N MET A 617 -30.61 -25.31 55.07
CA MET A 617 -31.16 -26.26 55.99
C MET A 617 -30.36 -27.56 56.05
N PHE A 618 -29.50 -27.85 55.07
CA PHE A 618 -28.77 -29.13 54.98
C PHE A 618 -27.23 -28.94 54.98
N PRO A 619 -26.63 -28.31 55.98
CA PRO A 619 -25.21 -27.92 55.95
C PRO A 619 -24.26 -29.13 55.88
N GLY A 620 -24.69 -30.33 56.31
CA GLY A 620 -23.88 -31.57 56.27
C GLY A 620 -23.96 -32.35 54.94
N LEU A 621 -24.85 -31.97 54.01
CA LEU A 621 -25.13 -32.70 52.77
C LEU A 621 -24.72 -31.94 51.52
N LYS A 622 -23.85 -30.97 51.65
CA LYS A 622 -23.42 -30.07 50.52
C LYS A 622 -22.87 -30.82 49.31
N SER A 623 -22.30 -31.99 49.50
CA SER A 623 -21.80 -32.86 48.41
C SER A 623 -22.88 -33.48 47.54
N LEU A 624 -24.15 -33.45 48.00
CA LEU A 624 -25.31 -33.98 47.28
C LEU A 624 -26.07 -32.89 46.51
N PHE A 625 -25.68 -31.63 46.63
CA PHE A 625 -26.38 -30.52 46.00
C PHE A 625 -25.52 -29.80 44.98
N VAL A 626 -26.17 -29.38 43.88
CA VAL A 626 -25.54 -28.51 42.88
C VAL A 626 -25.27 -27.14 43.50
N LYS A 627 -24.11 -26.58 43.22
CA LYS A 627 -23.70 -25.25 43.68
C LYS A 627 -24.65 -24.18 43.08
N SER A 628 -25.17 -23.29 43.92
CA SER A 628 -26.20 -22.31 43.55
C SER A 628 -25.63 -20.97 43.03
N ASP A 629 -24.43 -20.59 43.49
CA ASP A 629 -23.77 -19.31 43.13
C ASP A 629 -22.96 -19.40 41.82
N ILE A 630 -23.50 -20.10 40.81
CA ILE A 630 -22.88 -20.30 39.48
C ILE A 630 -23.53 -19.47 38.34
N GLY A 631 -24.47 -18.61 38.70
CA GLY A 631 -25.30 -17.83 37.76
C GLY A 631 -26.64 -18.51 37.47
N SER A 632 -27.72 -17.70 37.45
CA SER A 632 -29.10 -18.17 37.31
C SER A 632 -29.31 -19.02 36.07
N ASP A 633 -28.77 -18.58 34.94
CA ASP A 633 -28.96 -19.24 33.64
C ASP A 633 -28.27 -20.60 33.59
N LEU A 634 -27.05 -20.71 34.10
CA LEU A 634 -26.33 -21.98 34.13
C LEU A 634 -27.00 -22.95 35.12
N TYR A 635 -27.41 -22.45 36.29
CA TYR A 635 -28.14 -23.23 37.28
C TYR A 635 -29.45 -23.81 36.73
N HIS A 636 -30.25 -22.98 36.06
CA HIS A 636 -31.49 -23.37 35.38
C HIS A 636 -31.22 -24.40 34.27
N ASN A 637 -30.19 -24.17 33.44
CA ASN A 637 -29.83 -25.10 32.37
C ASN A 637 -29.43 -26.49 32.92
N ILE A 638 -28.73 -26.57 34.04
CA ILE A 638 -28.41 -27.84 34.71
C ILE A 638 -29.71 -28.52 35.11
N SER A 639 -30.65 -27.81 35.76
CA SER A 639 -31.94 -28.35 36.17
C SER A 639 -32.74 -28.94 35.01
N CYS A 640 -32.87 -28.18 33.91
CA CYS A 640 -33.73 -28.56 32.80
C CYS A 640 -33.14 -29.64 31.89
N LYS A 641 -31.80 -29.62 31.67
CA LYS A 641 -31.14 -30.40 30.60
C LYS A 641 -30.48 -31.68 31.08
N THR A 642 -30.19 -31.82 32.39
CA THR A 642 -29.30 -32.91 32.88
C THR A 642 -30.02 -34.07 33.61
N GLY A 643 -31.35 -34.15 33.52
CA GLY A 643 -32.12 -35.24 34.12
C GLY A 643 -31.66 -36.65 33.75
N ILE A 644 -31.05 -36.85 32.59
CA ILE A 644 -30.44 -38.12 32.16
C ILE A 644 -29.27 -38.60 33.05
N PHE A 645 -28.67 -37.72 33.84
CA PHE A 645 -27.55 -38.00 34.76
C PHE A 645 -28.00 -38.13 36.22
N GLN A 646 -29.29 -38.39 36.49
CA GLN A 646 -29.88 -38.52 37.82
C GLN A 646 -29.70 -37.26 38.69
N ILE A 647 -29.76 -36.11 38.07
CA ILE A 647 -29.84 -34.82 38.75
C ILE A 647 -31.34 -34.50 38.86
N LYS A 648 -31.88 -34.34 40.06
CA LYS A 648 -33.30 -34.13 40.30
C LYS A 648 -33.55 -32.84 41.05
N THR A 649 -34.67 -32.21 40.78
CA THR A 649 -35.16 -31.12 41.61
C THR A 649 -35.51 -31.68 42.97
N PHE A 650 -35.11 -31.01 44.05
CA PHE A 650 -35.43 -31.38 45.40
C PHE A 650 -36.75 -30.70 45.78
N ASP A 651 -37.79 -31.53 45.94
CA ASP A 651 -39.09 -31.11 46.44
C ASP A 651 -39.21 -31.49 47.92
N PHE A 652 -39.68 -30.56 48.76
CA PHE A 652 -39.93 -30.79 50.20
C PHE A 652 -41.09 -31.68 50.37
#